data_b5099fbf9487a759360e2bc49c9a7db1
#
_entry.id   b5099fbf9487a759360e2bc49c9a7db1
#
_cell.length_a   1.000
_cell.length_b   1.000
_cell.length_c   1.000
_cell.angle_alpha   90.00
_cell.angle_beta   90.00
_cell.angle_gamma   90.00
#
_symmetry.space_group_name_H-M   'P 1'
#
loop_
_entity.id
_entity.type
_entity.pdbx_description
1 polymer ?
#
loop_
_entity_poly.entity_id
_entity_poly.type
_entity_poly.pdbx_seq_one_letter_code
_entity_poly.pdbx_strand_id
1 'polypeptide(L)'
;MQETLTFILPLDDVSATLEQVGGKGASLARMAAAGLPVPSGFYVTTAAYQRFVAANALQGAILAAVSAASPDDPAGLENASASIRALFAHGTVPEEIAGAVRQAYAELGEGDLPVAVRSSATAEDLPDMSFAGQQETYLNMRGETMLLDAVRRCWASLWTAQAIGYRARHGIPSEGVSLAVVVQELVPADAAGILFTANPLTGAREQVMINAAWGLGEAIVGGQVTPDTVVLNKASGALISCEISEKDVMTVRAAEGTREEPVPVAQRKQAVLSPAQAAELARIGARIETLYGRPMDIEWAIAASRIFIVQARPITALPEPAAGPDVAAADTWKLPRPEGHYMRTSVLELLPDPLSPLFATLGLPAWASAMATLADDMGMIGVFSDDMLTTINGYGYYDFGFTPAQNAQFILSMPRIVGAAARLLRTSRTRWQEARASYAEIVSRWETTDLHTTPGAQLLDGVRAITAEAARYYLSVQSGILPAAYTSEAIFTLVYNRFLKGRNAPPALTFMLGFDSAPIQAEKSLYDLAQWVREQPELAPVLANMSSEQFKTAYRKQAARGAAEDGPWPEFWRRLADHLACFGHTIYDLDFAKAVLADDPVPVVETLKFFLSGQAPDPYARQATAQTARKQATRTIVTRLRGFRLRTFQRLVEVAQRFAPLREDALADVGLGWPVVRRMLHEIGERLVKSLAIDTANDVFWLRLDEVQAAVAALDAGQKPPDSHTVVAERRATWESQRALTPPVTLPLKGGATFLGIDWSSWMPARTDQPTGNVLKGIAASPGHVTGPARVIHGPEEFGQMRQGDILVARITTPAWTPLFALASGVVTDVGGPLSHSSIVAREYHIPAVLGTGFATARLLSDQRITVDGDAGTVAMEASRA
;
A
#
# COMPACT_ATOMS: atom_id res chain seq x y z
N MET A 1 51.29 23.96 19.28
CA MET A 1 50.50 24.94 18.52
C MET A 1 49.06 24.89 19.07
N GLN A 2 48.60 25.94 19.74
CA GLN A 2 47.18 26.06 20.05
C GLN A 2 46.47 26.26 18.72
N GLU A 3 45.64 25.28 18.31
CA GLU A 3 44.70 25.50 17.20
C GLU A 3 43.78 26.65 17.60
N THR A 4 43.85 27.73 16.84
CA THR A 4 42.94 28.88 17.02
C THR A 4 41.52 28.39 16.66
N LEU A 5 40.65 28.20 17.66
CA LEU A 5 39.31 27.75 17.47
C LEU A 5 38.55 28.84 16.66
N THR A 6 38.16 28.52 15.42
CA THR A 6 37.40 29.39 14.55
C THR A 6 35.89 29.19 14.87
N PHE A 7 35.24 30.20 15.44
CA PHE A 7 33.82 30.14 15.83
C PHE A 7 32.87 30.49 14.67
N ILE A 8 33.33 31.29 13.73
CA ILE A 8 32.56 31.78 12.60
C ILE A 8 33.31 31.50 11.29
N LEU A 9 32.59 31.06 10.28
CA LEU A 9 33.08 30.92 8.90
C LEU A 9 32.08 31.57 7.93
N PRO A 10 32.53 32.31 6.91
CA PRO A 10 31.64 32.79 5.84
C PRO A 10 30.94 31.63 5.12
N LEU A 11 29.73 31.86 4.58
CA LEU A 11 28.96 30.79 3.94
C LEU A 11 29.61 30.27 2.64
N ASP A 12 30.37 31.09 1.97
CA ASP A 12 31.13 30.80 0.75
C ASP A 12 32.55 30.28 0.98
N ASP A 13 32.95 30.03 2.25
CA ASP A 13 34.25 29.51 2.59
C ASP A 13 34.43 28.08 2.03
N VAL A 14 35.26 27.93 1.04
CA VAL A 14 35.57 26.64 0.37
C VAL A 14 36.33 25.65 1.27
N SER A 15 36.89 26.13 2.39
CA SER A 15 37.59 25.28 3.36
C SER A 15 36.68 24.68 4.44
N ALA A 16 35.43 25.06 4.47
CA ALA A 16 34.43 24.62 5.46
C ALA A 16 34.21 23.10 5.36
N THR A 17 34.57 22.37 6.43
CA THR A 17 34.44 20.91 6.48
C THR A 17 33.09 20.49 7.12
N LEU A 18 32.66 19.27 6.84
CA LEU A 18 31.45 18.68 7.44
C LEU A 18 31.49 18.74 8.98
N GLU A 19 32.65 18.45 9.55
CA GLU A 19 32.87 18.48 11.02
C GLU A 19 32.70 19.88 11.61
N GLN A 20 32.99 20.93 10.84
CA GLN A 20 32.92 22.32 11.30
C GLN A 20 31.54 22.94 11.11
N VAL A 21 30.86 22.65 9.96
CA VAL A 21 29.64 23.36 9.58
C VAL A 21 28.41 22.46 9.47
N GLY A 22 28.54 21.15 9.68
CA GLY A 22 27.47 20.16 9.55
C GLY A 22 27.03 19.92 8.12
N GLY A 23 26.07 19.01 7.89
CA GLY A 23 25.64 18.58 6.56
C GLY A 23 25.04 19.69 5.73
N LYS A 24 24.06 20.43 6.27
CA LYS A 24 23.43 21.60 5.58
C LYS A 24 24.47 22.66 5.24
N GLY A 25 25.37 22.96 6.19
CA GLY A 25 26.41 23.95 5.99
C GLY A 25 27.37 23.54 4.87
N ALA A 26 27.88 22.32 4.89
CA ALA A 26 28.77 21.80 3.85
C ALA A 26 28.10 21.79 2.47
N SER A 27 26.78 21.46 2.41
CA SER A 27 26.02 21.54 1.17
C SER A 27 25.92 22.97 0.64
N LEU A 28 25.60 23.95 1.46
CA LEU A 28 25.54 25.35 1.06
C LEU A 28 26.89 25.90 0.60
N ALA A 29 27.98 25.60 1.35
CA ALA A 29 29.34 25.98 0.98
C ALA A 29 29.72 25.46 -0.43
N ARG A 30 29.43 24.20 -0.69
CA ARG A 30 29.69 23.56 -1.98
C ARG A 30 28.92 24.21 -3.12
N MET A 31 27.66 24.58 -2.90
CA MET A 31 26.82 25.26 -3.91
C MET A 31 27.29 26.70 -4.15
N ALA A 32 27.63 27.44 -3.08
CA ALA A 32 28.17 28.80 -3.19
C ALA A 32 29.51 28.82 -3.96
N ALA A 33 30.42 27.91 -3.64
CA ALA A 33 31.68 27.72 -4.36
C ALA A 33 31.50 27.38 -5.85
N ALA A 34 30.41 26.68 -6.21
CA ALA A 34 30.04 26.37 -7.58
C ALA A 34 29.34 27.54 -8.32
N GLY A 35 29.22 28.73 -7.69
CA GLY A 35 28.58 29.91 -8.27
C GLY A 35 27.07 29.76 -8.45
N LEU A 36 26.43 28.96 -7.62
CA LEU A 36 24.96 28.87 -7.56
C LEU A 36 24.39 30.04 -6.74
N PRO A 37 23.14 30.48 -7.00
CA PRO A 37 22.55 31.64 -6.36
C PRO A 37 22.10 31.33 -4.91
N VAL A 38 23.08 31.14 -4.01
CA VAL A 38 22.86 30.92 -2.59
C VAL A 38 22.80 32.30 -1.89
N PRO A 39 21.81 32.58 -1.02
CA PRO A 39 21.80 33.80 -0.23
C PRO A 39 23.03 33.90 0.66
N SER A 40 23.50 35.12 0.91
CA SER A 40 24.66 35.40 1.77
C SER A 40 24.44 34.95 3.21
N GLY A 41 25.51 34.67 3.96
CA GLY A 41 25.42 34.22 5.33
C GLY A 41 26.75 33.77 5.91
N PHE A 42 26.70 33.16 7.10
CA PHE A 42 27.85 32.62 7.80
C PHE A 42 27.45 31.38 8.62
N TYR A 43 28.46 30.63 9.04
CA TYR A 43 28.29 29.47 9.93
C TYR A 43 28.74 29.83 11.34
N VAL A 44 27.95 29.45 12.36
CA VAL A 44 28.44 29.31 13.73
C VAL A 44 28.88 27.84 13.87
N THR A 45 30.18 27.61 13.99
CA THR A 45 30.81 26.30 13.85
C THR A 45 30.50 25.38 15.04
N THR A 46 30.77 24.07 14.86
CA THR A 46 30.70 23.09 15.95
C THR A 46 31.62 23.42 17.12
N ALA A 47 32.76 24.12 16.87
CA ALA A 47 33.66 24.59 17.92
C ALA A 47 32.96 25.61 18.85
N ALA A 48 32.07 26.47 18.32
CA ALA A 48 31.27 27.38 19.12
C ALA A 48 30.27 26.60 20.03
N TYR A 49 29.63 25.57 19.52
CA TYR A 49 28.79 24.67 20.31
C TYR A 49 29.55 24.02 21.46
N GLN A 50 30.68 23.40 21.16
CA GLN A 50 31.52 22.74 22.15
C GLN A 50 32.00 23.74 23.23
N ARG A 51 32.38 24.96 22.82
CA ARG A 51 32.83 26.02 23.73
C ARG A 51 31.68 26.47 24.62
N PHE A 52 30.47 26.61 24.10
CA PHE A 52 29.24 26.92 24.87
C PHE A 52 28.96 25.86 25.92
N VAL A 53 28.94 24.57 25.52
CA VAL A 53 28.71 23.41 26.41
C VAL A 53 29.75 23.37 27.53
N ALA A 54 31.04 23.59 27.20
CA ALA A 54 32.13 23.59 28.15
C ALA A 54 32.07 24.76 29.13
N ALA A 55 31.81 26.00 28.64
CA ALA A 55 31.75 27.19 29.45
C ALA A 55 30.60 27.16 30.47
N ASN A 56 29.52 26.50 30.17
CA ASN A 56 28.35 26.34 31.05
C ASN A 56 28.36 24.97 31.79
N ALA A 57 29.41 24.17 31.67
CA ALA A 57 29.57 22.83 32.30
C ALA A 57 28.38 21.88 32.05
N LEU A 58 27.79 21.88 30.85
CA LEU A 58 26.53 21.16 30.55
C LEU A 58 26.75 19.68 30.25
N GLN A 59 27.92 19.25 29.80
CA GLN A 59 28.19 17.91 29.26
C GLN A 59 27.75 16.80 30.23
N GLY A 60 28.12 16.89 31.51
CA GLY A 60 27.74 15.87 32.50
C GLY A 60 26.25 15.75 32.73
N ALA A 61 25.55 16.89 32.80
CA ALA A 61 24.08 16.94 33.00
C ALA A 61 23.33 16.39 31.74
N ILE A 62 23.83 16.72 30.56
CA ILE A 62 23.27 16.20 29.31
C ILE A 62 23.38 14.67 29.26
N LEU A 63 24.58 14.12 29.48
CA LEU A 63 24.80 12.67 29.43
C LEU A 63 24.00 11.94 30.52
N ALA A 64 23.87 12.50 31.70
CA ALA A 64 23.06 11.95 32.79
C ALA A 64 21.58 11.87 32.41
N ALA A 65 21.03 12.95 31.81
CA ALA A 65 19.65 12.98 31.37
C ALA A 65 19.36 11.96 30.25
N VAL A 66 20.27 11.85 29.27
CA VAL A 66 20.15 10.89 28.17
C VAL A 66 20.25 9.44 28.68
N SER A 67 21.19 9.15 29.58
CA SER A 67 21.38 7.79 30.14
C SER A 67 20.24 7.33 31.02
N ALA A 68 19.45 8.26 31.57
CA ALA A 68 18.27 7.96 32.38
C ALA A 68 17.02 7.63 31.51
N ALA A 69 17.02 7.97 30.22
CA ALA A 69 15.90 7.77 29.31
C ALA A 69 16.05 6.43 28.56
N SER A 70 14.98 5.60 28.64
CA SER A 70 14.90 4.40 27.78
C SER A 70 14.44 4.76 26.36
N PRO A 71 15.00 4.16 25.30
CA PRO A 71 14.55 4.36 23.93
C PRO A 71 13.08 4.02 23.68
N ASP A 72 12.51 3.15 24.52
CA ASP A 72 11.15 2.66 24.43
C ASP A 72 10.17 3.38 25.37
N ASP A 73 10.65 4.39 26.13
CA ASP A 73 9.83 5.23 26.99
C ASP A 73 9.70 6.65 26.44
N PRO A 74 8.61 6.97 25.69
CA PRO A 74 8.37 8.30 25.15
C PRO A 74 8.33 9.40 26.20
N ALA A 75 7.77 9.12 27.39
CA ALA A 75 7.69 10.10 28.47
C ALA A 75 9.07 10.38 29.09
N GLY A 76 9.88 9.35 29.25
CA GLY A 76 11.27 9.49 29.72
C GLY A 76 12.13 10.27 28.72
N LEU A 77 11.97 10.04 27.41
CA LEU A 77 12.63 10.80 26.36
C LEU A 77 12.22 12.28 26.36
N GLU A 78 10.92 12.55 26.51
CA GLU A 78 10.42 13.93 26.58
C GLU A 78 10.93 14.68 27.82
N ASN A 79 10.96 14.03 28.99
CA ASN A 79 11.52 14.59 30.21
C ASN A 79 13.02 14.88 30.08
N ALA A 80 13.80 13.99 29.48
CA ALA A 80 15.21 14.19 29.20
C ALA A 80 15.43 15.38 28.27
N SER A 81 14.66 15.45 27.17
CA SER A 81 14.66 16.57 26.23
C SER A 81 14.35 17.90 26.92
N ALA A 82 13.26 17.97 27.66
CA ALA A 82 12.85 19.18 28.36
C ALA A 82 13.93 19.67 29.36
N SER A 83 14.51 18.73 30.12
CA SER A 83 15.59 19.04 31.07
C SER A 83 16.83 19.58 30.36
N ILE A 84 17.26 18.97 29.26
CA ILE A 84 18.44 19.42 28.51
C ILE A 84 18.15 20.78 27.86
N ARG A 85 17.00 20.95 27.22
CA ARG A 85 16.62 22.26 26.61
C ARG A 85 16.58 23.38 27.62
N ALA A 86 16.16 23.13 28.86
CA ALA A 86 16.22 24.10 29.96
C ALA A 86 17.66 24.49 30.31
N LEU A 87 18.61 23.53 30.29
CA LEU A 87 20.03 23.84 30.51
C LEU A 87 20.57 24.82 29.45
N PHE A 88 20.22 24.59 28.18
CA PHE A 88 20.60 25.50 27.07
C PHE A 88 19.93 26.87 27.23
N ALA A 89 18.66 26.91 27.61
CA ALA A 89 17.90 28.14 27.78
C ALA A 89 18.51 29.04 28.88
N HIS A 90 19.07 28.46 29.95
CA HIS A 90 19.70 29.19 31.05
C HIS A 90 21.19 29.44 30.81
N GLY A 91 21.79 28.76 29.83
CA GLY A 91 23.23 28.91 29.54
C GLY A 91 23.55 30.28 28.95
N THR A 92 24.68 30.84 29.35
CA THR A 92 25.18 32.13 28.85
C THR A 92 26.10 31.88 27.66
N VAL A 93 25.85 32.55 26.52
CA VAL A 93 26.73 32.50 25.37
C VAL A 93 28.02 33.23 25.71
N PRO A 94 29.21 32.60 25.64
CA PRO A 94 30.49 33.27 25.92
C PRO A 94 30.67 34.52 25.05
N GLU A 95 31.24 35.60 25.61
CA GLU A 95 31.39 36.87 24.90
C GLU A 95 32.26 36.74 23.64
N GLU A 96 33.22 35.84 23.61
CA GLU A 96 34.04 35.55 22.44
C GLU A 96 33.24 35.00 21.26
N ILE A 97 32.19 34.20 21.55
CA ILE A 97 31.24 33.71 20.53
C ILE A 97 30.25 34.81 20.16
N ALA A 98 29.66 35.48 21.17
CA ALA A 98 28.69 36.55 20.96
C ALA A 98 29.28 37.70 20.15
N GLY A 99 30.52 38.10 20.45
CA GLY A 99 31.26 39.12 19.72
C GLY A 99 31.53 38.70 18.24
N ALA A 100 31.93 37.47 18.02
CA ALA A 100 32.19 36.95 16.66
C ALA A 100 30.86 36.88 15.83
N VAL A 101 29.76 36.43 16.44
CA VAL A 101 28.44 36.41 15.79
C VAL A 101 27.96 37.82 15.46
N ARG A 102 28.12 38.78 16.38
CA ARG A 102 27.77 40.19 16.15
C ARG A 102 28.53 40.79 14.97
N GLN A 103 29.85 40.54 14.93
CA GLN A 103 30.69 41.06 13.87
C GLN A 103 30.27 40.48 12.51
N ALA A 104 30.07 39.16 12.41
CA ALA A 104 29.64 38.51 11.19
C ALA A 104 28.23 38.96 10.72
N TYR A 105 27.32 39.20 11.68
CA TYR A 105 26.00 39.70 11.37
C TYR A 105 26.04 41.14 10.86
N ALA A 106 26.86 42.01 11.44
CA ALA A 106 27.07 43.38 10.97
C ALA A 106 27.76 43.46 9.58
N GLU A 107 28.64 42.48 9.28
CA GLU A 107 29.26 42.37 7.95
C GLU A 107 28.31 41.88 6.87
N LEU A 108 27.20 41.17 7.25
CA LEU A 108 26.23 40.66 6.33
C LEU A 108 25.36 41.75 5.70
N GLY A 109 25.09 42.85 6.46
CA GLY A 109 24.34 43.98 5.95
C GLY A 109 24.08 45.06 7.04
N GLU A 110 23.63 46.23 6.60
CA GLU A 110 23.34 47.35 7.51
C GLU A 110 22.00 47.15 8.21
N GLY A 111 21.96 47.50 9.52
CA GLY A 111 20.75 47.49 10.32
C GLY A 111 20.30 46.05 10.75
N ASP A 112 19.04 45.96 11.16
CA ASP A 112 18.45 44.66 11.61
C ASP A 112 18.05 43.79 10.43
N LEU A 113 19.05 43.28 9.66
CA LEU A 113 18.80 42.44 8.49
C LEU A 113 18.06 41.13 8.91
N PRO A 114 16.93 40.81 8.29
CA PRO A 114 16.24 39.57 8.61
C PRO A 114 17.05 38.34 8.13
N VAL A 115 17.25 37.36 9.04
CA VAL A 115 17.99 36.14 8.75
C VAL A 115 17.17 34.90 9.08
N ALA A 116 17.48 33.80 8.38
CA ALA A 116 17.08 32.47 8.75
C ALA A 116 18.21 31.80 9.54
N VAL A 117 17.88 31.20 10.69
CA VAL A 117 18.84 30.53 11.58
C VAL A 117 18.47 29.04 11.59
N ARG A 118 19.35 28.19 11.09
CA ARG A 118 19.08 26.77 10.85
C ARG A 118 20.12 25.89 11.53
N SER A 119 19.67 24.86 12.21
CA SER A 119 20.56 23.82 12.75
C SER A 119 21.19 22.99 11.63
N SER A 120 22.47 22.62 11.79
CA SER A 120 23.23 21.80 10.86
C SER A 120 24.08 20.78 11.64
N ALA A 121 23.59 19.54 11.71
CA ALA A 121 24.25 18.49 12.47
C ALA A 121 25.36 17.80 11.64
N THR A 122 26.40 17.33 12.33
CA THR A 122 27.51 16.60 11.70
C THR A 122 27.10 15.19 11.27
N ALA A 123 26.03 14.63 11.84
CA ALA A 123 25.52 13.28 11.56
C ALA A 123 24.32 13.25 10.60
N GLU A 124 23.93 14.41 10.01
CA GLU A 124 22.68 14.56 9.26
C GLU A 124 22.64 13.83 7.90
N ASP A 125 23.79 13.67 7.24
CA ASP A 125 23.92 13.18 5.88
C ASP A 125 24.78 11.90 5.77
N LEU A 126 24.72 11.01 6.76
CA LEU A 126 25.36 9.70 6.62
C LEU A 126 24.58 8.84 5.60
N PRO A 127 25.26 8.02 4.76
CA PRO A 127 24.66 7.38 3.57
C PRO A 127 23.40 6.57 3.80
N ASP A 128 23.14 6.08 5.01
CA ASP A 128 22.00 5.22 5.35
C ASP A 128 21.14 5.79 6.50
N MET A 129 21.31 7.07 6.85
CA MET A 129 20.61 7.67 7.99
C MET A 129 19.99 9.01 7.61
N SER A 130 18.68 9.16 7.82
CA SER A 130 17.95 10.40 7.59
C SER A 130 17.48 10.98 8.92
N PHE A 131 18.04 12.12 9.29
CA PHE A 131 17.55 12.97 10.40
C PHE A 131 16.52 14.00 9.94
N ALA A 132 15.84 13.72 8.84
CA ALA A 132 14.85 14.61 8.27
C ALA A 132 13.75 14.95 9.28
N GLY A 133 13.42 16.25 9.42
CA GLY A 133 12.36 16.73 10.30
C GLY A 133 12.69 16.81 11.80
N GLN A 134 13.93 16.54 12.21
CA GLN A 134 14.31 16.57 13.63
C GLN A 134 14.98 17.88 14.07
N GLN A 135 15.16 18.84 13.17
CA GLN A 135 15.94 20.04 13.40
C GLN A 135 15.13 21.32 13.21
N GLU A 136 15.37 22.29 14.07
CA GLU A 136 14.61 23.53 14.11
C GLU A 136 15.21 24.60 13.17
N THR A 137 14.31 25.36 12.51
CA THR A 137 14.62 26.53 11.70
C THR A 137 13.87 27.72 12.26
N TYR A 138 14.54 28.85 12.45
CA TYR A 138 13.96 30.11 12.91
C TYR A 138 14.08 31.13 11.81
N LEU A 139 12.95 31.59 11.29
CA LEU A 139 12.87 32.55 10.21
C LEU A 139 12.63 33.97 10.73
N ASN A 140 13.12 34.96 9.96
CA ASN A 140 12.93 36.38 10.22
C ASN A 140 13.47 36.83 11.61
N MET A 141 14.63 36.26 11.99
CA MET A 141 15.36 36.74 13.17
C MET A 141 16.03 38.06 12.86
N ARG A 142 15.86 39.08 13.75
CA ARG A 142 16.34 40.45 13.53
C ARG A 142 17.06 40.94 14.76
N GLY A 143 18.20 41.56 14.52
CA GLY A 143 19.01 42.10 15.58
C GLY A 143 19.74 41.05 16.41
N GLU A 144 20.74 41.48 17.15
CA GLU A 144 21.70 40.62 17.86
C GLU A 144 21.02 39.72 18.88
N THR A 145 20.09 40.24 19.69
CA THR A 145 19.47 39.50 20.78
C THR A 145 18.66 38.30 20.26
N MET A 146 17.85 38.52 19.21
CA MET A 146 17.06 37.43 18.59
C MET A 146 17.95 36.41 17.90
N LEU A 147 19.02 36.88 17.24
CA LEU A 147 19.97 35.99 16.57
C LEU A 147 20.68 35.08 17.56
N LEU A 148 21.25 35.59 18.64
CA LEU A 148 21.92 34.79 19.66
C LEU A 148 20.97 33.83 20.38
N ASP A 149 19.73 34.24 20.61
CA ASP A 149 18.71 33.35 21.16
C ASP A 149 18.35 32.21 20.19
N ALA A 150 18.21 32.49 18.88
CA ALA A 150 17.94 31.50 17.85
C ALA A 150 19.12 30.51 17.71
N VAL A 151 20.38 30.98 17.76
CA VAL A 151 21.57 30.13 17.77
C VAL A 151 21.53 29.15 18.96
N ARG A 152 21.26 29.65 20.16
CA ARG A 152 21.14 28.85 21.38
C ARG A 152 20.03 27.81 21.29
N ARG A 153 18.86 28.18 20.74
CA ARG A 153 17.75 27.26 20.50
C ARG A 153 18.08 26.20 19.44
N CYS A 154 18.78 26.58 18.36
CA CYS A 154 19.33 25.60 17.39
C CYS A 154 20.21 24.57 18.08
N TRP A 155 21.14 25.01 18.95
CA TRP A 155 21.98 24.06 19.69
C TRP A 155 21.18 23.13 20.60
N ALA A 156 20.13 23.65 21.25
CA ALA A 156 19.23 22.84 22.07
C ALA A 156 18.44 21.81 21.27
N SER A 157 18.18 22.03 19.96
CA SER A 157 17.41 21.12 19.09
C SER A 157 18.12 19.79 18.84
N LEU A 158 19.44 19.71 19.05
CA LEU A 158 20.19 18.46 19.02
C LEU A 158 19.68 17.44 20.07
N TRP A 159 18.94 17.91 21.08
CA TRP A 159 18.49 17.15 22.24
C TRP A 159 16.95 17.06 22.33
N THR A 160 16.26 17.07 21.20
CA THR A 160 14.83 16.76 21.17
C THR A 160 14.60 15.29 21.55
N ALA A 161 13.45 14.95 22.10
CA ALA A 161 13.07 13.58 22.46
C ALA A 161 13.24 12.61 21.29
N GLN A 162 12.87 13.06 20.10
CA GLN A 162 13.00 12.31 18.86
C GLN A 162 14.47 12.06 18.50
N ALA A 163 15.33 13.08 18.61
CA ALA A 163 16.76 12.97 18.30
C ALA A 163 17.50 12.08 19.32
N ILE A 164 17.14 12.16 20.61
CA ILE A 164 17.68 11.29 21.66
C ILE A 164 17.26 9.85 21.40
N GLY A 165 15.96 9.59 21.18
CA GLY A 165 15.42 8.26 20.92
C GLY A 165 15.95 7.63 19.64
N TYR A 166 16.16 8.42 18.58
CA TYR A 166 16.77 7.97 17.34
C TYR A 166 18.19 7.47 17.55
N ARG A 167 19.06 8.29 18.17
CA ARG A 167 20.46 7.92 18.46
C ARG A 167 20.53 6.66 19.33
N ALA A 168 19.71 6.58 20.36
CA ALA A 168 19.66 5.42 21.24
C ALA A 168 19.29 4.12 20.50
N ARG A 169 18.26 4.16 19.63
CA ARG A 169 17.83 2.99 18.85
C ARG A 169 18.86 2.53 17.81
N HIS A 170 19.68 3.45 17.27
CA HIS A 170 20.70 3.14 16.28
C HIS A 170 22.09 2.98 16.86
N GLY A 171 22.23 2.96 18.21
CA GLY A 171 23.51 2.78 18.88
C GLY A 171 24.51 3.92 18.64
N ILE A 172 24.04 5.13 18.29
CA ILE A 172 24.89 6.30 18.06
C ILE A 172 25.27 6.92 19.41
N PRO A 173 26.57 6.99 19.75
CA PRO A 173 27.00 7.58 21.02
C PRO A 173 26.52 9.04 21.15
N SER A 174 25.97 9.40 22.29
CA SER A 174 25.61 10.78 22.60
C SER A 174 26.81 11.63 23.02
N GLU A 175 27.95 11.01 23.26
CA GLU A 175 29.22 11.69 23.51
C GLU A 175 29.82 12.19 22.19
N GLY A 176 30.33 13.44 22.19
CA GLY A 176 30.99 14.02 21.03
C GLY A 176 30.08 14.53 19.92
N VAL A 177 28.73 14.37 20.03
CA VAL A 177 27.82 15.00 19.07
C VAL A 177 27.91 16.53 19.16
N SER A 178 27.92 17.17 18.01
CA SER A 178 28.06 18.63 17.89
C SER A 178 27.12 19.15 16.82
N LEU A 179 26.71 20.41 16.93
CA LEU A 179 25.80 21.08 16.03
C LEU A 179 26.38 22.42 15.59
N ALA A 180 26.53 22.63 14.30
CA ALA A 180 26.73 23.93 13.72
C ALA A 180 25.41 24.63 13.47
N VAL A 181 25.45 25.97 13.28
CA VAL A 181 24.27 26.75 12.92
C VAL A 181 24.56 27.53 11.66
N VAL A 182 23.67 27.48 10.70
CA VAL A 182 23.68 28.29 9.49
C VAL A 182 22.87 29.57 9.75
N VAL A 183 23.49 30.72 9.60
CA VAL A 183 22.82 32.00 9.60
C VAL A 183 22.84 32.54 8.18
N GLN A 184 21.69 32.69 7.57
CA GLN A 184 21.54 33.01 6.16
C GLN A 184 20.57 34.21 5.99
N GLU A 185 20.87 35.14 5.08
CA GLU A 185 19.93 36.20 4.71
C GLU A 185 18.57 35.64 4.33
N LEU A 186 17.51 36.12 4.93
CA LEU A 186 16.15 35.69 4.63
C LEU A 186 15.67 36.36 3.34
N VAL A 187 15.56 35.58 2.29
CA VAL A 187 15.03 36.03 1.01
C VAL A 187 13.58 36.52 1.19
N PRO A 188 13.27 37.78 0.78
CA PRO A 188 11.88 38.28 0.83
C PRO A 188 11.04 37.66 -0.28
N ALA A 189 10.75 36.36 -0.18
CA ALA A 189 10.20 35.59 -1.25
C ALA A 189 8.79 36.01 -1.65
N ASP A 190 8.62 36.27 -2.96
CA ASP A 190 7.32 36.40 -3.63
C ASP A 190 6.70 35.01 -3.84
N ALA A 191 7.54 34.01 -4.08
CA ALA A 191 7.21 32.60 -4.26
C ALA A 191 8.36 31.73 -3.77
N ALA A 192 8.04 30.56 -3.27
CA ALA A 192 9.02 29.58 -2.83
C ALA A 192 8.52 28.15 -3.09
N GLY A 193 9.41 27.16 -2.94
CA GLY A 193 9.04 25.79 -3.16
C GLY A 193 10.16 24.79 -3.03
N ILE A 194 9.84 23.59 -3.49
CA ILE A 194 10.76 22.44 -3.51
C ILE A 194 10.92 21.96 -4.95
N LEU A 195 12.16 21.63 -5.30
CA LEU A 195 12.49 21.06 -6.61
C LEU A 195 13.19 19.71 -6.38
N PHE A 196 12.65 18.67 -6.98
CA PHE A 196 13.26 17.34 -7.03
C PHE A 196 13.91 17.13 -8.39
N THR A 197 15.18 16.79 -8.41
CA THR A 197 15.91 16.57 -9.68
C THR A 197 15.68 15.17 -10.27
N ALA A 198 14.95 14.31 -9.59
CA ALA A 198 14.30 13.13 -10.12
C ALA A 198 12.85 13.14 -9.59
N ASN A 199 11.94 12.56 -10.34
CA ASN A 199 10.54 12.53 -9.91
C ASN A 199 10.40 11.59 -8.69
N PRO A 200 10.13 12.09 -7.47
CA PRO A 200 10.08 11.26 -6.26
C PRO A 200 8.88 10.32 -6.23
N LEU A 201 7.89 10.53 -7.10
CA LEU A 201 6.67 9.72 -7.17
C LEU A 201 6.84 8.53 -8.11
N THR A 202 7.60 8.72 -9.21
CA THR A 202 7.74 7.71 -10.27
C THR A 202 9.14 7.11 -10.35
N GLY A 203 10.10 7.69 -9.65
CA GLY A 203 11.51 7.35 -9.78
C GLY A 203 12.18 7.83 -11.08
N ALA A 204 11.45 8.50 -11.97
CA ALA A 204 11.94 8.94 -13.28
C ALA A 204 13.09 9.96 -13.14
N ARG A 205 14.28 9.54 -13.51
CA ARG A 205 15.52 10.32 -13.32
C ARG A 205 15.72 11.38 -14.42
N GLU A 206 15.02 11.27 -15.53
CA GLU A 206 14.99 12.23 -16.64
C GLU A 206 14.00 13.37 -16.43
N GLN A 207 13.25 13.36 -15.31
CA GLN A 207 12.28 14.38 -14.97
C GLN A 207 12.77 15.26 -13.81
N VAL A 208 12.35 16.52 -13.83
CA VAL A 208 12.43 17.44 -12.70
C VAL A 208 11.01 17.74 -12.27
N MET A 209 10.72 17.62 -10.96
CA MET A 209 9.43 17.99 -10.38
C MET A 209 9.60 19.22 -9.49
N ILE A 210 8.76 20.25 -9.70
CA ILE A 210 8.80 21.50 -8.95
C ILE A 210 7.45 21.71 -8.28
N ASN A 211 7.48 21.88 -6.96
CA ASN A 211 6.33 22.32 -6.18
C ASN A 211 6.50 23.81 -5.86
N ALA A 212 5.44 24.61 -6.05
CA ALA A 212 5.49 26.05 -5.90
C ALA A 212 4.28 26.64 -5.17
N ALA A 213 4.49 27.56 -4.24
CA ALA A 213 3.45 28.36 -3.59
C ALA A 213 3.87 29.81 -3.40
N TRP A 214 2.90 30.67 -3.09
CA TRP A 214 3.14 32.08 -2.81
C TRP A 214 3.77 32.27 -1.44
N GLY A 215 4.63 33.27 -1.31
CA GLY A 215 5.29 33.66 -0.07
C GLY A 215 6.50 32.80 0.28
N LEU A 216 6.74 32.65 1.58
CA LEU A 216 7.86 31.85 2.13
C LEU A 216 7.58 30.34 2.02
N GLY A 217 8.63 29.55 1.84
CA GLY A 217 8.56 28.08 1.68
C GLY A 217 8.03 27.30 2.87
N GLU A 218 7.91 27.95 4.05
CA GLU A 218 7.46 27.31 5.30
C GLU A 218 6.08 26.65 5.15
N ALA A 219 5.13 27.30 4.45
CA ALA A 219 3.80 26.75 4.22
C ALA A 219 3.81 25.43 3.39
N ILE A 220 4.78 25.28 2.48
CA ILE A 220 4.94 24.06 1.67
C ILE A 220 5.57 22.96 2.54
N VAL A 221 6.68 23.27 3.20
CA VAL A 221 7.39 22.32 4.05
C VAL A 221 6.52 21.88 5.24
N GLY A 222 5.71 22.77 5.79
CA GLY A 222 4.73 22.49 6.85
C GLY A 222 3.45 21.76 6.38
N GLY A 223 3.25 21.58 5.07
CA GLY A 223 2.04 20.94 4.54
C GLY A 223 0.75 21.75 4.68
N GLN A 224 0.86 23.06 4.90
CA GLN A 224 -0.26 23.98 5.14
C GLN A 224 -0.94 24.45 3.87
N VAL A 225 -0.27 24.30 2.71
CA VAL A 225 -0.77 24.70 1.41
C VAL A 225 -0.57 23.58 0.39
N THR A 226 -1.54 23.40 -0.49
CA THR A 226 -1.38 22.52 -1.65
C THR A 226 -0.67 23.32 -2.75
N PRO A 227 0.60 23.00 -3.08
CA PRO A 227 1.36 23.77 -4.06
C PRO A 227 0.94 23.46 -5.50
N ASP A 228 1.29 24.34 -6.44
CA ASP A 228 1.32 23.96 -7.84
C ASP A 228 2.41 22.92 -8.08
N THR A 229 2.15 21.97 -8.95
CA THR A 229 3.12 20.92 -9.33
C THR A 229 3.45 21.03 -10.80
N VAL A 230 4.73 21.22 -11.11
CA VAL A 230 5.24 21.35 -12.49
C VAL A 230 6.27 20.26 -12.72
N VAL A 231 6.07 19.44 -13.75
CA VAL A 231 7.02 18.40 -14.16
C VAL A 231 7.59 18.76 -15.52
N LEU A 232 8.92 18.76 -15.62
CA LEU A 232 9.65 19.07 -16.85
C LEU A 232 10.62 17.93 -17.20
N ASN A 233 10.92 17.81 -18.47
CA ASN A 233 12.03 16.98 -18.93
C ASN A 233 13.36 17.65 -18.53
N LYS A 234 14.20 16.95 -17.78
CA LYS A 234 15.46 17.50 -17.23
C LYS A 234 16.44 18.01 -18.29
N ALA A 235 16.56 17.30 -19.40
CA ALA A 235 17.54 17.62 -20.44
C ALA A 235 17.09 18.78 -21.34
N SER A 236 15.80 18.79 -21.72
CA SER A 236 15.26 19.80 -22.67
C SER A 236 14.60 20.98 -21.98
N GLY A 237 14.26 20.88 -20.68
CA GLY A 237 13.43 21.86 -20.00
C GLY A 237 11.97 21.92 -20.49
N ALA A 238 11.56 20.98 -21.35
CA ALA A 238 10.21 20.92 -21.88
C ALA A 238 9.19 20.55 -20.81
N LEU A 239 8.06 21.25 -20.80
CA LEU A 239 6.96 20.96 -19.88
C LEU A 239 6.33 19.60 -20.21
N ILE A 240 6.26 18.71 -19.21
CA ILE A 240 5.56 17.42 -19.30
C ILE A 240 4.15 17.56 -18.73
N SER A 241 4.02 18.12 -17.53
CA SER A 241 2.72 18.38 -16.91
C SER A 241 2.79 19.61 -16.00
N CYS A 242 1.64 20.27 -15.83
CA CYS A 242 1.48 21.40 -14.91
C CYS A 242 0.11 21.31 -14.26
N GLU A 243 0.09 21.14 -12.94
CA GLU A 243 -1.12 21.12 -12.14
C GLU A 243 -1.15 22.37 -11.27
N ILE A 244 -2.17 23.20 -11.45
CA ILE A 244 -2.36 24.43 -10.67
C ILE A 244 -3.39 24.16 -9.59
N SER A 245 -2.95 24.28 -8.34
CA SER A 245 -3.79 24.08 -7.17
C SER A 245 -4.46 25.39 -6.71
N GLU A 246 -5.51 25.27 -5.92
CA GLU A 246 -6.07 26.43 -5.20
C GLU A 246 -5.25 26.67 -3.93
N LYS A 247 -4.53 27.77 -3.87
CA LYS A 247 -3.65 28.16 -2.76
C LYS A 247 -4.34 29.19 -1.88
N ASP A 248 -4.92 28.76 -0.77
CA ASP A 248 -5.71 29.63 0.11
C ASP A 248 -4.86 30.47 1.07
N VAL A 249 -3.68 29.95 1.47
CA VAL A 249 -2.82 30.51 2.51
C VAL A 249 -1.40 30.66 1.99
N MET A 250 -0.70 31.69 2.41
CA MET A 250 0.73 31.89 2.21
C MET A 250 1.37 32.36 3.52
N THR A 251 2.64 31.99 3.72
CA THR A 251 3.43 32.48 4.85
C THR A 251 4.20 33.75 4.44
N VAL A 252 4.09 34.80 5.25
CA VAL A 252 4.77 36.06 5.03
C VAL A 252 5.59 36.46 6.26
N ARG A 253 6.54 37.39 6.08
CA ARG A 253 7.29 37.97 7.20
C ARG A 253 6.37 38.83 8.07
N ALA A 254 6.45 38.65 9.38
CA ALA A 254 5.83 39.52 10.36
C ALA A 254 6.84 40.56 10.89
N ALA A 255 6.46 41.38 11.88
CA ALA A 255 7.40 42.24 12.58
C ALA A 255 8.48 41.41 13.30
N GLU A 256 8.06 40.29 13.91
CA GLU A 256 8.89 39.23 14.47
C GLU A 256 8.40 37.89 13.96
N GLY A 257 9.33 37.02 13.50
CA GLY A 257 9.01 35.70 12.93
C GLY A 257 8.19 35.77 11.63
N THR A 258 7.34 34.78 11.43
CA THR A 258 6.48 34.62 10.27
C THR A 258 5.01 34.55 10.67
N ARG A 259 4.08 34.81 9.75
CA ARG A 259 2.64 34.63 9.96
C ARG A 259 1.97 34.15 8.71
N GLU A 260 0.86 33.46 8.88
CA GLU A 260 0.00 33.06 7.76
C GLU A 260 -0.92 34.21 7.36
N GLU A 261 -1.06 34.40 6.04
CA GLU A 261 -2.02 35.33 5.46
C GLU A 261 -2.81 34.63 4.35
N PRO A 262 -4.09 34.99 4.12
CA PRO A 262 -4.84 34.49 2.99
C PRO A 262 -4.26 35.01 1.70
N VAL A 263 -4.10 34.13 0.70
CA VAL A 263 -3.72 34.51 -0.66
C VAL A 263 -4.84 35.34 -1.27
N PRO A 264 -4.52 36.48 -1.94
CA PRO A 264 -5.51 37.27 -2.66
C PRO A 264 -6.33 36.41 -3.61
N VAL A 265 -7.66 36.56 -3.61
CA VAL A 265 -8.58 35.72 -4.39
C VAL A 265 -8.18 35.59 -5.86
N ALA A 266 -7.70 36.69 -6.45
CA ALA A 266 -7.25 36.70 -7.84
C ALA A 266 -6.03 35.80 -8.11
N GLN A 267 -5.20 35.54 -7.11
CA GLN A 267 -3.96 34.76 -7.24
C GLN A 267 -4.11 33.29 -6.84
N ARG A 268 -5.17 32.91 -6.12
CA ARG A 268 -5.32 31.55 -5.59
C ARG A 268 -5.22 30.44 -6.64
N LYS A 269 -5.79 30.70 -7.83
CA LYS A 269 -5.80 29.74 -8.97
C LYS A 269 -4.87 30.16 -10.09
N GLN A 270 -3.96 31.10 -9.86
CA GLN A 270 -2.93 31.43 -10.83
C GLN A 270 -1.70 30.57 -10.64
N ALA A 271 -1.02 30.26 -11.74
CA ALA A 271 0.26 29.58 -11.70
C ALA A 271 1.28 30.45 -10.96
N VAL A 272 1.97 29.87 -9.98
CA VAL A 272 3.01 30.55 -9.19
C VAL A 272 4.24 30.82 -10.03
N LEU A 273 4.60 29.88 -10.93
CA LEU A 273 5.75 30.00 -11.82
C LEU A 273 5.32 30.26 -13.24
N SER A 274 6.01 31.16 -13.90
CA SER A 274 5.99 31.24 -15.34
C SER A 274 6.76 30.07 -15.97
N PRO A 275 6.45 29.68 -17.22
CA PRO A 275 7.21 28.61 -17.90
C PRO A 275 8.72 28.89 -17.96
N ALA A 276 9.14 30.15 -18.08
CA ALA A 276 10.55 30.54 -18.11
C ALA A 276 11.24 30.31 -16.75
N GLN A 277 10.56 30.66 -15.66
CA GLN A 277 11.07 30.42 -14.28
C GLN A 277 11.15 28.92 -13.96
N ALA A 278 10.14 28.13 -14.37
CA ALA A 278 10.16 26.68 -14.19
C ALA A 278 11.33 26.01 -14.97
N ALA A 279 11.56 26.44 -16.21
CA ALA A 279 12.69 25.95 -17.02
C ALA A 279 14.05 26.35 -16.43
N GLU A 280 14.17 27.58 -15.90
CA GLU A 280 15.39 28.03 -15.23
C GLU A 280 15.66 27.28 -13.94
N LEU A 281 14.65 27.06 -13.11
CA LEU A 281 14.74 26.20 -11.92
C LEU A 281 15.19 24.76 -12.28
N ALA A 282 14.61 24.17 -13.32
CA ALA A 282 15.00 22.85 -13.79
C ALA A 282 16.47 22.80 -14.22
N ARG A 283 16.95 23.84 -14.90
CA ARG A 283 18.34 23.98 -15.30
C ARG A 283 19.29 24.10 -14.10
N ILE A 284 18.91 24.91 -13.10
CA ILE A 284 19.68 25.04 -11.84
C ILE A 284 19.70 23.70 -11.11
N GLY A 285 18.55 23.01 -10.99
CA GLY A 285 18.47 21.70 -10.38
C GLY A 285 19.38 20.67 -11.05
N ALA A 286 19.39 20.60 -12.38
CA ALA A 286 20.29 19.71 -13.13
C ALA A 286 21.78 20.02 -12.87
N ARG A 287 22.15 21.28 -12.71
CA ARG A 287 23.53 21.67 -12.34
C ARG A 287 23.86 21.20 -10.92
N ILE A 288 22.94 21.34 -9.98
CA ILE A 288 23.11 20.86 -8.60
C ILE A 288 23.26 19.34 -8.59
N GLU A 289 22.39 18.60 -9.29
CA GLU A 289 22.51 17.14 -9.41
C GLU A 289 23.88 16.72 -9.98
N THR A 290 24.36 17.41 -11.02
CA THR A 290 25.69 17.16 -11.59
C THR A 290 26.79 17.43 -10.58
N LEU A 291 26.66 18.48 -9.76
CA LEU A 291 27.62 18.81 -8.70
C LEU A 291 27.71 17.71 -7.63
N TYR A 292 26.57 17.08 -7.27
CA TYR A 292 26.52 16.06 -6.23
C TYR A 292 26.62 14.62 -6.76
N GLY A 293 26.44 14.42 -8.07
CA GLY A 293 26.47 13.10 -8.71
C GLY A 293 25.29 12.19 -8.38
N ARG A 294 24.20 12.73 -7.83
CA ARG A 294 23.00 11.99 -7.42
C ARG A 294 21.77 12.89 -7.38
N PRO A 295 20.55 12.33 -7.44
CA PRO A 295 19.32 13.09 -7.36
C PRO A 295 19.20 13.89 -6.06
N MET A 296 18.68 15.13 -6.19
CA MET A 296 18.64 16.12 -5.12
C MET A 296 17.23 16.65 -4.88
N ASP A 297 16.94 16.93 -3.62
CA ASP A 297 15.81 17.67 -3.08
C ASP A 297 16.31 19.10 -2.76
N ILE A 298 15.72 20.10 -3.38
CA ILE A 298 16.23 21.48 -3.41
C ILE A 298 15.13 22.44 -2.98
N GLU A 299 15.37 23.17 -1.90
CA GLU A 299 14.51 24.29 -1.50
C GLU A 299 14.96 25.55 -2.26
N TRP A 300 13.99 26.24 -2.85
CA TRP A 300 14.23 27.46 -3.61
C TRP A 300 13.27 28.59 -3.21
N ALA A 301 13.68 29.82 -3.49
CA ALA A 301 12.86 31.02 -3.32
C ALA A 301 13.03 31.95 -4.52
N ILE A 302 12.01 32.70 -4.86
CA ILE A 302 12.04 33.77 -5.87
C ILE A 302 11.69 35.08 -5.19
N ALA A 303 12.55 36.09 -5.37
CA ALA A 303 12.31 37.44 -4.95
C ALA A 303 12.71 38.42 -6.05
N ALA A 304 11.87 39.40 -6.38
CA ALA A 304 12.10 40.35 -7.48
C ALA A 304 12.56 39.65 -8.79
N SER A 305 11.91 38.55 -9.13
CA SER A 305 12.21 37.69 -10.31
C SER A 305 13.58 37.01 -10.30
N ARG A 306 14.34 37.04 -9.20
CA ARG A 306 15.60 36.30 -9.03
C ARG A 306 15.36 35.03 -8.26
N ILE A 307 15.97 33.94 -8.73
CA ILE A 307 15.93 32.64 -8.08
C ILE A 307 17.07 32.55 -7.07
N PHE A 308 16.78 31.99 -5.91
CA PHE A 308 17.73 31.69 -4.84
C PHE A 308 17.57 30.23 -4.44
N ILE A 309 18.70 29.56 -4.15
CA ILE A 309 18.73 28.20 -3.60
C ILE A 309 19.03 28.29 -2.12
N VAL A 310 18.08 27.83 -1.31
CA VAL A 310 18.17 28.02 0.16
C VAL A 310 18.62 26.76 0.87
N GLN A 311 18.45 25.59 0.25
CA GLN A 311 18.96 24.30 0.73
C GLN A 311 18.99 23.29 -0.40
N ALA A 312 19.94 22.31 -0.35
CA ALA A 312 19.91 21.13 -1.19
C ALA A 312 20.36 19.90 -0.38
N ARG A 313 19.68 18.79 -0.54
CA ARG A 313 20.02 17.50 0.09
C ARG A 313 19.78 16.35 -0.88
N PRO A 314 20.47 15.20 -0.72
CA PRO A 314 20.18 14.01 -1.51
C PRO A 314 18.76 13.51 -1.28
N ILE A 315 18.12 13.00 -2.35
CA ILE A 315 16.90 12.22 -2.19
C ILE A 315 17.31 10.83 -1.69
N THR A 316 16.88 10.48 -0.48
CA THR A 316 17.29 9.23 0.19
C THR A 316 16.47 8.02 -0.23
N ALA A 317 15.24 8.20 -0.69
CA ALA A 317 14.35 7.15 -1.15
C ALA A 317 13.73 7.56 -2.49
N LEU A 318 14.33 7.12 -3.58
CA LEU A 318 13.67 7.14 -4.88
C LEU A 318 13.14 5.75 -5.15
N PRO A 319 11.87 5.62 -5.56
CA PRO A 319 11.39 4.38 -6.16
C PRO A 319 12.36 4.00 -7.28
N GLU A 320 12.59 2.70 -7.48
CA GLU A 320 13.19 2.30 -8.75
C GLU A 320 12.33 2.89 -9.87
N PRO A 321 12.94 3.45 -10.93
CA PRO A 321 12.17 4.04 -12.00
C PRO A 321 11.13 3.02 -12.45
N ALA A 322 9.86 3.31 -12.23
CA ALA A 322 8.80 2.57 -12.89
C ALA A 322 9.16 2.66 -14.38
N ALA A 323 9.51 1.54 -14.96
CA ALA A 323 9.86 1.49 -16.39
C ALA A 323 8.79 2.29 -17.12
N GLY A 324 9.20 3.41 -17.71
CA GLY A 324 8.28 4.42 -18.25
C GLY A 324 7.34 3.78 -19.26
N PRO A 325 6.04 4.15 -19.28
CA PRO A 325 5.02 3.42 -20.04
C PRO A 325 5.14 3.53 -21.56
N ASP A 326 6.10 4.29 -22.12
CA ASP A 326 5.91 4.73 -23.49
C ASP A 326 6.84 4.17 -24.59
N VAL A 327 7.92 3.45 -24.28
CA VAL A 327 8.69 2.78 -25.35
C VAL A 327 9.10 1.36 -24.96
N ALA A 328 9.49 1.11 -23.71
CA ALA A 328 9.79 -0.25 -23.24
C ALA A 328 8.53 -1.09 -22.98
N ALA A 329 7.38 -0.46 -22.68
CA ALA A 329 6.13 -1.16 -22.40
C ALA A 329 5.53 -1.83 -23.64
N ALA A 330 5.71 -1.30 -24.84
CA ALA A 330 5.20 -1.91 -26.06
C ALA A 330 5.94 -3.21 -26.41
N ASP A 331 7.25 -3.29 -26.09
CA ASP A 331 8.05 -4.51 -26.29
C ASP A 331 7.90 -5.50 -25.11
N THR A 332 7.62 -5.00 -23.92
CA THR A 332 7.44 -5.83 -22.72
C THR A 332 6.10 -6.57 -22.76
N TRP A 333 5.00 -5.91 -23.19
CA TRP A 333 3.66 -6.52 -23.29
C TRP A 333 3.33 -6.96 -24.72
N LYS A 334 4.15 -7.84 -25.26
CA LYS A 334 3.99 -8.36 -26.61
C LYS A 334 2.71 -9.20 -26.71
N LEU A 335 1.82 -8.80 -27.59
CA LEU A 335 0.53 -9.46 -27.76
C LEU A 335 0.72 -10.81 -28.45
N PRO A 336 0.08 -11.89 -27.96
CA PRO A 336 0.08 -13.20 -28.65
C PRO A 336 -0.48 -13.10 -30.07
N ARG A 337 -1.54 -12.29 -30.27
CA ARG A 337 -2.10 -11.95 -31.55
C ARG A 337 -2.07 -10.43 -31.71
N PRO A 338 -1.54 -9.87 -32.80
CA PRO A 338 -1.47 -8.42 -33.01
C PRO A 338 -2.82 -7.71 -32.96
N GLU A 339 -3.88 -8.39 -33.38
CA GLU A 339 -5.28 -7.91 -33.43
C GLU A 339 -6.07 -8.31 -32.20
N GLY A 340 -5.45 -8.97 -31.21
CA GLY A 340 -6.10 -9.43 -29.99
C GLY A 340 -6.48 -8.28 -29.06
N HIS A 341 -7.57 -8.45 -28.37
CA HIS A 341 -8.01 -7.56 -27.29
C HIS A 341 -8.02 -8.32 -25.98
N TYR A 342 -7.07 -8.00 -25.12
CA TYR A 342 -6.84 -8.73 -23.88
C TYR A 342 -7.30 -7.92 -22.68
N MET A 343 -7.93 -8.59 -21.71
CA MET A 343 -8.46 -7.94 -20.51
C MET A 343 -8.29 -8.83 -19.29
N ARG A 344 -7.95 -8.19 -18.16
CA ARG A 344 -7.93 -8.83 -16.84
C ARG A 344 -9.18 -8.40 -16.07
N THR A 345 -10.08 -9.33 -15.83
CA THR A 345 -11.32 -9.11 -15.11
C THR A 345 -11.85 -10.43 -14.54
N SER A 346 -12.90 -10.41 -13.74
CA SER A 346 -13.57 -11.60 -13.24
C SER A 346 -12.63 -12.55 -12.49
N VAL A 347 -12.55 -13.83 -12.88
CA VAL A 347 -11.68 -14.83 -12.23
C VAL A 347 -10.21 -14.43 -12.21
N LEU A 348 -9.75 -13.67 -13.19
CA LEU A 348 -8.36 -13.20 -13.24
C LEU A 348 -8.02 -12.15 -12.17
N GLU A 349 -9.01 -11.58 -11.51
CA GLU A 349 -8.82 -10.74 -10.34
C GLU A 349 -8.37 -11.57 -9.12
N LEU A 350 -8.72 -12.86 -9.10
CA LEU A 350 -8.25 -13.82 -8.08
C LEU A 350 -6.86 -14.40 -8.41
N LEU A 351 -6.19 -13.93 -9.46
CA LEU A 351 -4.86 -14.34 -9.92
C LEU A 351 -3.97 -13.08 -10.02
N PRO A 352 -3.62 -12.46 -8.90
CA PRO A 352 -2.90 -11.18 -8.90
C PRO A 352 -1.47 -11.30 -9.42
N ASP A 353 -0.81 -12.43 -9.20
CA ASP A 353 0.57 -12.70 -9.57
C ASP A 353 0.70 -13.35 -10.97
N PRO A 354 1.91 -13.45 -11.53
CA PRO A 354 2.17 -14.34 -12.65
C PRO A 354 1.83 -15.80 -12.27
N LEU A 355 1.27 -16.54 -13.21
CA LEU A 355 0.81 -17.92 -12.95
C LEU A 355 2.00 -18.86 -12.84
N SER A 356 1.87 -19.87 -11.97
CA SER A 356 2.79 -20.99 -11.98
C SER A 356 2.65 -21.76 -13.31
N PRO A 357 3.72 -22.35 -13.83
CA PRO A 357 3.66 -23.13 -15.08
C PRO A 357 2.61 -24.25 -15.05
N LEU A 358 2.44 -24.90 -13.91
CA LEU A 358 1.44 -25.95 -13.78
C LEU A 358 0.01 -25.38 -13.83
N PHE A 359 -0.27 -24.29 -13.14
CA PHE A 359 -1.57 -23.64 -13.20
C PHE A 359 -1.85 -23.07 -14.60
N ALA A 360 -0.87 -22.46 -15.23
CA ALA A 360 -1.02 -21.94 -16.60
C ALA A 360 -1.37 -23.03 -17.61
N THR A 361 -0.92 -24.26 -17.41
CA THR A 361 -1.14 -25.38 -18.36
C THR A 361 -2.23 -26.38 -17.95
N LEU A 362 -2.66 -26.37 -16.69
CA LEU A 362 -3.74 -27.23 -16.17
C LEU A 362 -4.95 -26.40 -15.73
N GLY A 363 -4.71 -25.41 -14.87
CA GLY A 363 -5.78 -24.60 -14.26
C GLY A 363 -6.44 -23.69 -15.29
N LEU A 364 -5.67 -22.84 -15.95
CA LEU A 364 -6.22 -21.87 -16.89
C LEU A 364 -7.07 -22.50 -18.02
N PRO A 365 -6.64 -23.62 -18.67
CA PRO A 365 -7.47 -24.33 -19.63
C PRO A 365 -8.76 -24.91 -19.05
N ALA A 366 -8.74 -25.36 -17.79
CA ALA A 366 -9.96 -25.87 -17.13
C ALA A 366 -11.01 -24.76 -16.97
N TRP A 367 -10.59 -23.55 -16.64
CA TRP A 367 -11.47 -22.37 -16.58
C TRP A 367 -11.99 -21.97 -17.97
N ALA A 368 -11.12 -21.99 -19.00
CA ALA A 368 -11.52 -21.68 -20.37
C ALA A 368 -12.61 -22.67 -20.88
N SER A 369 -12.37 -23.96 -20.71
CA SER A 369 -13.32 -25.01 -21.10
C SER A 369 -14.66 -24.92 -20.35
N ALA A 370 -14.64 -24.65 -19.06
CA ALA A 370 -15.85 -24.43 -18.28
C ALA A 370 -16.64 -23.20 -18.77
N MET A 371 -15.94 -22.09 -19.13
CA MET A 371 -16.58 -20.91 -19.72
C MET A 371 -17.20 -21.17 -21.08
N ALA A 372 -16.51 -21.90 -21.96
CA ALA A 372 -17.04 -22.28 -23.25
C ALA A 372 -18.34 -23.11 -23.07
N THR A 373 -18.33 -24.06 -22.14
CA THR A 373 -19.51 -24.87 -21.81
C THR A 373 -20.68 -23.97 -21.31
N LEU A 374 -20.41 -23.03 -20.40
CA LEU A 374 -21.45 -22.11 -19.94
C LEU A 374 -22.00 -21.22 -21.07
N ALA A 375 -21.12 -20.75 -21.95
CA ALA A 375 -21.52 -19.95 -23.11
C ALA A 375 -22.42 -20.74 -24.06
N ASP A 376 -22.10 -21.98 -24.31
CA ASP A 376 -22.93 -22.90 -25.13
C ASP A 376 -24.31 -23.12 -24.49
N ASP A 377 -24.38 -23.33 -23.17
CA ASP A 377 -25.63 -23.43 -22.40
C ASP A 377 -26.46 -22.13 -22.48
N MET A 378 -25.80 -20.99 -22.63
CA MET A 378 -26.47 -19.70 -22.88
C MET A 378 -26.88 -19.50 -24.35
N GLY A 379 -26.58 -20.44 -25.22
CA GLY A 379 -26.88 -20.37 -26.65
C GLY A 379 -25.87 -19.60 -27.48
N MET A 380 -24.67 -19.34 -26.94
CA MET A 380 -23.54 -18.70 -27.61
C MET A 380 -22.60 -19.75 -28.25
N ILE A 381 -23.17 -20.77 -28.88
CA ILE A 381 -22.43 -21.92 -29.40
C ILE A 381 -21.31 -21.46 -30.33
N GLY A 382 -20.06 -21.84 -30.02
CA GLY A 382 -18.90 -21.54 -30.82
C GLY A 382 -18.46 -20.05 -30.83
N VAL A 383 -18.98 -19.23 -29.93
CA VAL A 383 -18.53 -17.84 -29.74
C VAL A 383 -17.23 -17.82 -28.95
N PHE A 384 -17.16 -18.62 -27.90
CA PHE A 384 -15.96 -18.73 -27.06
C PHE A 384 -15.21 -20.02 -27.39
N SER A 385 -13.89 -19.92 -27.43
CA SER A 385 -12.99 -21.06 -27.63
C SER A 385 -12.26 -21.42 -26.34
N ASP A 386 -11.71 -22.62 -26.27
CA ASP A 386 -10.87 -23.06 -25.16
C ASP A 386 -9.58 -22.19 -25.00
N ASP A 387 -9.21 -21.43 -26.06
CA ASP A 387 -8.06 -20.53 -26.07
C ASP A 387 -8.38 -19.08 -25.60
N MET A 388 -9.60 -18.84 -25.12
CA MET A 388 -10.01 -17.50 -24.70
C MET A 388 -9.26 -17.00 -23.45
N LEU A 389 -8.62 -17.86 -22.70
CA LEU A 389 -7.73 -17.53 -21.61
C LEU A 389 -6.29 -17.82 -22.01
N THR A 390 -5.44 -16.82 -21.88
CA THR A 390 -4.02 -16.91 -22.25
C THR A 390 -3.14 -16.22 -21.22
N THR A 391 -1.82 -16.36 -21.36
CA THR A 391 -0.86 -15.66 -20.51
C THR A 391 -0.03 -14.67 -21.33
N ILE A 392 0.17 -13.48 -20.78
CA ILE A 392 1.08 -12.45 -21.30
C ILE A 392 2.01 -12.07 -20.16
N ASN A 393 3.32 -12.27 -20.35
CA ASN A 393 4.32 -12.13 -19.27
C ASN A 393 3.96 -12.87 -17.98
N GLY A 394 3.49 -14.12 -18.11
CA GLY A 394 3.06 -14.93 -16.99
C GLY A 394 1.68 -14.58 -16.42
N TYR A 395 1.12 -13.41 -16.69
CA TYR A 395 -0.19 -13.01 -16.18
C TYR A 395 -1.33 -13.50 -17.06
N GLY A 396 -2.41 -13.96 -16.45
CA GLY A 396 -3.61 -14.42 -17.17
C GLY A 396 -4.40 -13.26 -17.78
N TYR A 397 -4.89 -13.46 -19.00
CA TYR A 397 -5.74 -12.52 -19.73
C TYR A 397 -6.87 -13.24 -20.44
N TYR A 398 -8.06 -12.60 -20.48
CA TYR A 398 -9.09 -12.96 -21.45
C TYR A 398 -8.75 -12.38 -22.81
N ASP A 399 -8.92 -13.15 -23.87
CA ASP A 399 -8.86 -12.68 -25.24
C ASP A 399 -10.28 -12.45 -25.78
N PHE A 400 -10.64 -11.20 -25.92
CA PHE A 400 -11.91 -10.75 -26.52
C PHE A 400 -11.77 -10.31 -27.98
N GLY A 401 -10.67 -10.65 -28.61
CA GLY A 401 -10.46 -10.43 -30.05
C GLY A 401 -11.30 -11.36 -30.91
N PHE A 402 -12.62 -11.18 -30.89
CA PHE A 402 -13.55 -11.99 -31.66
C PHE A 402 -13.42 -11.76 -33.17
N THR A 403 -13.42 -12.83 -33.94
CA THR A 403 -13.48 -12.79 -35.38
C THR A 403 -14.83 -12.23 -35.84
N PRO A 404 -14.93 -11.71 -37.10
CA PRO A 404 -16.22 -11.27 -37.64
C PRO A 404 -17.31 -12.34 -37.59
N ALA A 405 -16.93 -13.62 -37.77
CA ALA A 405 -17.87 -14.75 -37.68
C ALA A 405 -18.38 -14.94 -36.26
N GLN A 406 -17.52 -14.88 -35.24
CA GLN A 406 -17.89 -14.97 -33.83
C GLN A 406 -18.78 -13.77 -33.42
N ASN A 407 -18.48 -12.58 -33.89
CA ASN A 407 -19.31 -11.40 -33.66
C ASN A 407 -20.72 -11.56 -34.26
N ALA A 408 -20.82 -12.05 -35.50
CA ALA A 408 -22.11 -12.33 -36.13
C ALA A 408 -22.88 -13.42 -35.35
N GLN A 409 -22.22 -14.47 -34.94
CA GLN A 409 -22.81 -15.54 -34.14
C GLN A 409 -23.32 -15.03 -32.78
N PHE A 410 -22.57 -14.17 -32.13
CA PHE A 410 -22.98 -13.54 -30.86
C PHE A 410 -24.26 -12.71 -31.06
N ILE A 411 -24.33 -11.87 -32.09
CA ILE A 411 -25.52 -11.06 -32.39
C ILE A 411 -26.73 -11.95 -32.64
N LEU A 412 -26.58 -13.02 -33.42
CA LEU A 412 -27.65 -13.99 -33.68
C LEU A 412 -28.11 -14.73 -32.43
N SER A 413 -27.23 -14.86 -31.46
CA SER A 413 -27.49 -15.53 -30.16
C SER A 413 -28.20 -14.62 -29.13
N MET A 414 -28.24 -13.30 -29.35
CA MET A 414 -28.78 -12.34 -28.36
C MET A 414 -30.17 -12.67 -27.81
N PRO A 415 -31.18 -13.06 -28.63
CA PRO A 415 -32.51 -13.43 -28.07
C PRO A 415 -32.44 -14.64 -27.14
N ARG A 416 -31.57 -15.61 -27.43
CA ARG A 416 -31.37 -16.81 -26.61
C ARG A 416 -30.63 -16.45 -25.32
N ILE A 417 -29.61 -15.58 -25.39
CA ILE A 417 -28.85 -15.08 -24.25
C ILE A 417 -29.79 -14.40 -23.24
N VAL A 418 -30.68 -13.51 -23.70
CA VAL A 418 -31.64 -12.82 -22.81
C VAL A 418 -32.56 -13.83 -22.11
N GLY A 419 -33.06 -14.81 -22.85
CA GLY A 419 -33.90 -15.88 -22.30
C GLY A 419 -33.14 -16.76 -21.29
N ALA A 420 -31.92 -17.11 -21.61
CA ALA A 420 -31.03 -17.90 -20.75
C ALA A 420 -30.62 -17.12 -19.48
N ALA A 421 -30.25 -15.85 -19.60
CA ALA A 421 -29.91 -15.02 -18.46
C ALA A 421 -31.06 -14.92 -17.44
N ALA A 422 -32.29 -14.72 -17.91
CA ALA A 422 -33.47 -14.71 -17.03
C ALA A 422 -33.72 -16.06 -16.32
N ARG A 423 -33.44 -17.17 -17.01
CA ARG A 423 -33.49 -18.54 -16.45
C ARG A 423 -32.38 -18.73 -15.41
N LEU A 424 -31.15 -18.37 -15.74
CA LEU A 424 -29.98 -18.49 -14.86
C LEU A 424 -30.19 -17.72 -13.55
N LEU A 425 -30.71 -16.49 -13.61
CA LEU A 425 -31.03 -15.71 -12.42
C LEU A 425 -32.11 -16.37 -11.55
N ARG A 426 -33.15 -16.95 -12.16
CA ARG A 426 -34.20 -17.62 -11.42
C ARG A 426 -33.75 -18.91 -10.74
N THR A 427 -32.87 -19.66 -11.38
CA THR A 427 -32.34 -20.96 -10.88
C THR A 427 -30.99 -20.83 -10.18
N SER A 428 -30.50 -19.62 -9.98
CA SER A 428 -29.15 -19.35 -9.49
C SER A 428 -28.79 -20.09 -8.20
N ARG A 429 -29.68 -20.08 -7.22
CA ARG A 429 -29.47 -20.74 -5.94
C ARG A 429 -29.44 -22.27 -6.08
N THR A 430 -30.35 -22.88 -6.82
CA THR A 430 -30.39 -24.33 -7.02
C THR A 430 -29.15 -24.80 -7.76
N ARG A 431 -28.80 -24.14 -8.87
CA ARG A 431 -27.59 -24.45 -9.63
C ARG A 431 -26.31 -24.33 -8.79
N TRP A 432 -26.20 -23.28 -7.96
CA TRP A 432 -25.09 -23.14 -7.05
C TRP A 432 -25.04 -24.29 -6.04
N GLN A 433 -26.17 -24.67 -5.44
CA GLN A 433 -26.25 -25.77 -4.46
C GLN A 433 -25.86 -27.12 -5.10
N GLU A 434 -26.34 -27.38 -6.32
CA GLU A 434 -25.99 -28.58 -7.09
C GLU A 434 -24.49 -28.60 -7.43
N ALA A 435 -23.92 -27.50 -7.94
CA ALA A 435 -22.50 -27.38 -8.26
C ALA A 435 -21.64 -27.52 -7.00
N ARG A 436 -22.05 -26.91 -5.86
CA ARG A 436 -21.39 -27.08 -4.58
C ARG A 436 -21.40 -28.52 -4.10
N ALA A 437 -22.52 -29.21 -4.21
CA ALA A 437 -22.65 -30.62 -3.81
C ALA A 437 -21.73 -31.53 -4.64
N SER A 438 -21.73 -31.35 -5.96
CA SER A 438 -20.85 -32.10 -6.88
C SER A 438 -19.37 -31.84 -6.56
N TYR A 439 -19.01 -30.59 -6.30
CA TYR A 439 -17.65 -30.21 -5.94
C TYR A 439 -17.23 -30.81 -4.59
N ALA A 440 -18.09 -30.74 -3.59
CA ALA A 440 -17.82 -31.34 -2.28
C ALA A 440 -17.71 -32.87 -2.33
N GLU A 441 -18.52 -33.53 -3.18
CA GLU A 441 -18.46 -34.98 -3.35
C GLU A 441 -17.12 -35.45 -3.90
N ILE A 442 -16.60 -34.79 -4.95
CA ILE A 442 -15.31 -35.17 -5.53
C ILE A 442 -14.16 -34.88 -4.57
N VAL A 443 -14.23 -33.77 -3.83
CA VAL A 443 -13.24 -33.41 -2.80
C VAL A 443 -13.21 -34.46 -1.70
N SER A 444 -14.38 -34.82 -1.13
CA SER A 444 -14.50 -35.80 -0.05
C SER A 444 -13.98 -37.19 -0.44
N ARG A 445 -14.19 -37.61 -1.70
CA ARG A 445 -13.63 -38.86 -2.22
C ARG A 445 -12.11 -38.86 -2.10
N TRP A 446 -11.43 -37.79 -2.47
CA TRP A 446 -9.98 -37.70 -2.44
C TRP A 446 -9.42 -37.40 -1.05
N GLU A 447 -10.20 -36.81 -0.17
CA GLU A 447 -9.82 -36.63 1.24
C GLU A 447 -9.61 -37.93 1.98
N THR A 448 -10.41 -38.94 1.62
CA THR A 448 -10.37 -40.27 2.25
C THR A 448 -9.46 -41.27 1.52
N THR A 449 -8.88 -40.86 0.38
CA THR A 449 -8.01 -41.75 -0.44
C THR A 449 -6.59 -41.76 0.14
N ASP A 450 -6.00 -42.97 0.27
CA ASP A 450 -4.59 -43.10 0.62
C ASP A 450 -3.70 -42.69 -0.57
N LEU A 451 -3.16 -41.48 -0.50
CA LEU A 451 -2.37 -40.87 -1.58
C LEU A 451 -1.04 -41.61 -1.79
N HIS A 452 -0.45 -42.18 -0.73
CA HIS A 452 0.86 -42.85 -0.81
C HIS A 452 0.83 -44.14 -1.62
N THR A 453 -0.28 -44.83 -1.62
CA THR A 453 -0.44 -46.09 -2.37
C THR A 453 -1.08 -45.91 -3.74
N THR A 454 -1.65 -44.72 -4.02
CA THR A 454 -2.32 -44.42 -5.28
C THR A 454 -1.29 -44.18 -6.39
N PRO A 455 -1.46 -44.76 -7.59
CA PRO A 455 -0.59 -44.48 -8.74
C PRO A 455 -0.55 -43.00 -9.08
N GLY A 456 0.62 -42.52 -9.50
CA GLY A 456 0.82 -41.11 -9.80
C GLY A 456 -0.08 -40.57 -10.90
N ALA A 457 -0.34 -41.35 -11.94
CA ALA A 457 -1.28 -41.03 -13.02
C ALA A 457 -2.70 -40.79 -12.48
N GLN A 458 -3.13 -41.63 -11.52
CA GLN A 458 -4.45 -41.48 -10.90
C GLN A 458 -4.52 -40.24 -9.99
N LEU A 459 -3.44 -39.90 -9.27
CA LEU A 459 -3.36 -38.64 -8.52
C LEU A 459 -3.52 -37.44 -9.45
N LEU A 460 -2.82 -37.43 -10.57
CA LEU A 460 -2.90 -36.32 -11.54
C LEU A 460 -4.30 -36.22 -12.18
N ASP A 461 -4.96 -37.35 -12.46
CA ASP A 461 -6.35 -37.35 -12.93
C ASP A 461 -7.31 -36.81 -11.85
N GLY A 462 -7.05 -37.09 -10.56
CA GLY A 462 -7.76 -36.48 -9.44
C GLY A 462 -7.60 -34.95 -9.38
N VAL A 463 -6.38 -34.46 -9.53
CA VAL A 463 -6.08 -33.02 -9.62
C VAL A 463 -6.86 -32.37 -10.75
N ARG A 464 -6.86 -32.96 -11.95
CA ARG A 464 -7.63 -32.47 -13.11
C ARG A 464 -9.12 -32.42 -12.83
N ALA A 465 -9.65 -33.50 -12.28
CA ALA A 465 -11.08 -33.63 -12.02
C ALA A 465 -11.56 -32.58 -10.98
N ILE A 466 -10.82 -32.40 -9.88
CA ILE A 466 -11.14 -31.38 -8.86
C ILE A 466 -11.03 -29.98 -9.46
N THR A 467 -9.96 -29.70 -10.23
CA THR A 467 -9.77 -28.37 -10.86
C THR A 467 -10.90 -28.04 -11.86
N ALA A 468 -11.33 -29.02 -12.67
CA ALA A 468 -12.45 -28.85 -13.58
C ALA A 468 -13.77 -28.59 -12.84
N GLU A 469 -14.00 -29.28 -11.72
CA GLU A 469 -15.20 -29.08 -10.92
C GLU A 469 -15.19 -27.73 -10.19
N ALA A 470 -14.04 -27.29 -9.68
CA ALA A 470 -13.83 -25.96 -9.13
C ALA A 470 -14.16 -24.86 -10.15
N ALA A 471 -13.73 -25.01 -11.41
CA ALA A 471 -14.04 -24.09 -12.49
C ALA A 471 -15.57 -24.05 -12.77
N ARG A 472 -16.23 -25.20 -12.84
CA ARG A 472 -17.70 -25.28 -12.98
C ARG A 472 -18.43 -24.64 -11.81
N TYR A 473 -17.99 -24.92 -10.59
CA TYR A 473 -18.51 -24.29 -9.39
C TYR A 473 -18.43 -22.77 -9.48
N TYR A 474 -17.24 -22.22 -9.72
CA TYR A 474 -17.01 -20.78 -9.82
C TYR A 474 -17.92 -20.15 -10.89
N LEU A 475 -18.06 -20.77 -12.06
CA LEU A 475 -18.93 -20.24 -13.11
C LEU A 475 -20.40 -20.29 -12.75
N SER A 476 -20.85 -21.25 -11.94
CA SER A 476 -22.21 -21.25 -11.40
C SER A 476 -22.45 -20.06 -10.49
N VAL A 477 -21.44 -19.69 -9.69
CA VAL A 477 -21.45 -18.49 -8.83
C VAL A 477 -21.44 -17.23 -9.68
N GLN A 478 -20.53 -17.11 -10.64
CA GLN A 478 -20.34 -15.94 -11.51
C GLN A 478 -21.54 -15.71 -12.44
N SER A 479 -22.19 -16.76 -12.96
CA SER A 479 -23.35 -16.63 -13.86
C SER A 479 -24.70 -16.52 -13.13
N GLY A 480 -24.74 -16.78 -11.83
CA GLY A 480 -25.97 -16.86 -11.05
C GLY A 480 -25.96 -15.99 -9.80
N ILE A 481 -25.20 -16.39 -8.77
CA ILE A 481 -25.25 -15.76 -7.45
C ILE A 481 -24.70 -14.32 -7.49
N LEU A 482 -23.54 -14.08 -8.10
CA LEU A 482 -22.95 -12.74 -8.15
C LEU A 482 -23.83 -11.74 -8.93
N PRO A 483 -24.30 -12.00 -10.16
CA PRO A 483 -25.21 -11.10 -10.86
C PRO A 483 -26.52 -10.87 -10.10
N ALA A 484 -27.09 -11.90 -9.47
CA ALA A 484 -28.31 -11.77 -8.68
C ALA A 484 -28.10 -10.87 -7.44
N ALA A 485 -26.98 -11.04 -6.73
CA ALA A 485 -26.62 -10.21 -5.59
C ALA A 485 -26.41 -8.75 -6.01
N TYR A 486 -25.56 -8.51 -7.01
CA TYR A 486 -25.21 -7.16 -7.47
C TYR A 486 -26.42 -6.42 -8.06
N THR A 487 -27.18 -7.09 -8.92
CA THR A 487 -28.36 -6.48 -9.56
C THR A 487 -29.44 -6.17 -8.53
N SER A 488 -29.70 -7.07 -7.58
CA SER A 488 -30.73 -6.84 -6.55
C SER A 488 -30.34 -5.70 -5.62
N GLU A 489 -29.08 -5.60 -5.21
CA GLU A 489 -28.57 -4.50 -4.39
C GLU A 489 -28.60 -3.17 -5.14
N ALA A 490 -28.15 -3.15 -6.40
CA ALA A 490 -28.17 -1.96 -7.24
C ALA A 490 -29.59 -1.44 -7.50
N ILE A 491 -30.52 -2.32 -7.86
CA ILE A 491 -31.94 -1.96 -8.07
C ILE A 491 -32.56 -1.45 -6.76
N PHE A 492 -32.31 -2.15 -5.65
CA PHE A 492 -32.79 -1.70 -4.34
C PHE A 492 -32.25 -0.30 -4.02
N THR A 493 -30.97 -0.09 -4.16
CA THR A 493 -30.28 1.18 -3.85
C THR A 493 -30.80 2.31 -4.73
N LEU A 494 -30.93 2.08 -6.04
CA LEU A 494 -31.47 3.07 -6.99
C LEU A 494 -32.90 3.47 -6.66
N VAL A 495 -33.78 2.47 -6.52
CA VAL A 495 -35.22 2.70 -6.25
C VAL A 495 -35.41 3.32 -4.86
N TYR A 496 -34.67 2.85 -3.86
CA TYR A 496 -34.71 3.40 -2.53
C TYR A 496 -34.28 4.87 -2.51
N ASN A 497 -33.11 5.19 -3.03
CA ASN A 497 -32.60 6.56 -3.02
C ASN A 497 -33.46 7.53 -3.87
N ARG A 498 -33.99 7.08 -5.01
CA ARG A 498 -34.73 7.93 -5.96
C ARG A 498 -36.20 8.13 -5.59
N PHE A 499 -36.85 7.09 -5.02
CA PHE A 499 -38.30 7.08 -4.87
C PHE A 499 -38.81 6.83 -3.46
N LEU A 500 -38.03 6.16 -2.59
CA LEU A 500 -38.50 5.68 -1.30
C LEU A 500 -37.88 6.45 -0.12
N LYS A 501 -36.64 6.93 -0.28
CA LYS A 501 -35.89 7.64 0.75
C LYS A 501 -36.53 9.00 1.03
N GLY A 502 -36.84 9.27 2.30
CA GLY A 502 -37.32 10.57 2.77
C GLY A 502 -36.16 11.38 3.42
N ARG A 503 -36.48 12.61 3.90
CA ARG A 503 -35.53 13.39 4.72
C ARG A 503 -35.15 12.59 5.96
N ASN A 504 -33.85 12.55 6.31
CA ASN A 504 -33.30 11.83 7.44
C ASN A 504 -33.56 10.30 7.41
N ALA A 505 -33.69 9.70 6.23
CA ALA A 505 -33.79 8.25 6.09
C ALA A 505 -32.40 7.60 6.13
N PRO A 506 -32.29 6.37 6.65
CA PRO A 506 -31.05 5.63 6.66
C PRO A 506 -30.43 5.46 5.28
N PRO A 507 -29.12 5.35 5.14
CA PRO A 507 -28.47 4.95 3.89
C PRO A 507 -29.00 3.59 3.39
N ALA A 508 -29.04 3.38 2.08
CA ALA A 508 -29.49 2.10 1.49
C ALA A 508 -28.67 0.91 2.00
N LEU A 509 -27.38 1.14 2.19
CA LEU A 509 -26.44 0.14 2.66
C LEU A 509 -26.78 -0.43 4.04
N THR A 510 -27.33 0.38 4.96
CA THR A 510 -27.70 -0.07 6.31
C THR A 510 -28.63 -1.30 6.30
N PHE A 511 -29.40 -1.48 5.23
CA PHE A 511 -30.29 -2.63 5.08
C PHE A 511 -29.55 -3.92 4.70
N MET A 512 -28.29 -3.84 4.26
CA MET A 512 -27.49 -4.96 3.77
C MET A 512 -26.46 -5.47 4.78
N LEU A 513 -26.34 -4.87 5.97
CA LEU A 513 -25.34 -5.19 6.98
C LEU A 513 -25.83 -6.19 8.04
N GLY A 514 -24.87 -6.84 8.74
CA GLY A 514 -25.12 -7.66 9.92
C GLY A 514 -25.77 -9.02 9.60
N PHE A 515 -25.50 -9.61 8.44
CA PHE A 515 -25.83 -11.00 8.14
C PHE A 515 -24.70 -11.91 8.63
N ASP A 516 -25.02 -13.15 8.88
CA ASP A 516 -24.03 -14.19 9.13
C ASP A 516 -23.58 -14.76 7.79
N SER A 517 -22.27 -14.81 7.57
CA SER A 517 -21.63 -15.32 6.35
C SER A 517 -20.37 -16.08 6.70
N ALA A 518 -19.88 -16.92 5.78
CA ALA A 518 -18.70 -17.76 6.01
C ALA A 518 -17.48 -16.98 6.55
N PRO A 519 -17.10 -15.80 6.03
CA PRO A 519 -16.02 -15.01 6.62
C PRO A 519 -16.29 -14.57 8.06
N ILE A 520 -17.52 -14.17 8.40
CA ILE A 520 -17.89 -13.79 9.76
C ILE A 520 -17.90 -15.00 10.70
N GLN A 521 -18.31 -16.16 10.21
CA GLN A 521 -18.26 -17.40 10.97
C GLN A 521 -16.82 -17.85 11.24
N ALA A 522 -15.92 -17.69 10.27
CA ALA A 522 -14.49 -17.93 10.43
C ALA A 522 -13.90 -17.03 11.53
N GLU A 523 -14.23 -15.74 11.51
CA GLU A 523 -13.78 -14.78 12.52
C GLU A 523 -14.31 -15.14 13.93
N LYS A 524 -15.60 -15.47 14.05
CA LYS A 524 -16.19 -15.92 15.31
C LYS A 524 -15.53 -17.17 15.86
N SER A 525 -15.27 -18.16 14.99
CA SER A 525 -14.58 -19.39 15.37
C SER A 525 -13.19 -19.12 15.94
N LEU A 526 -12.44 -18.17 15.35
CA LEU A 526 -11.14 -17.76 15.91
C LEU A 526 -11.27 -16.96 17.20
N TYR A 527 -12.28 -16.11 17.30
CA TYR A 527 -12.57 -15.39 18.54
C TYR A 527 -12.92 -16.34 19.68
N ASP A 528 -13.75 -17.36 19.43
CA ASP A 528 -14.10 -18.39 20.40
C ASP A 528 -12.87 -19.19 20.82
N LEU A 529 -11.99 -19.53 19.88
CA LEU A 529 -10.70 -20.16 20.20
C LEU A 529 -9.83 -19.24 21.07
N ALA A 530 -9.77 -17.93 20.76
CA ALA A 530 -9.02 -16.96 21.56
C ALA A 530 -9.57 -16.82 22.98
N GLN A 531 -10.91 -16.81 23.14
CA GLN A 531 -11.54 -16.76 24.47
C GLN A 531 -11.18 -18.01 25.28
N TRP A 532 -11.27 -19.20 24.67
CA TRP A 532 -10.88 -20.44 25.31
C TRP A 532 -9.39 -20.45 25.71
N VAL A 533 -8.48 -19.97 24.82
CA VAL A 533 -7.04 -19.86 25.11
C VAL A 533 -6.78 -18.92 26.30
N ARG A 534 -7.51 -17.80 26.43
CA ARG A 534 -7.38 -16.87 27.57
C ARG A 534 -7.67 -17.53 28.92
N GLU A 535 -8.57 -18.51 28.91
CA GLU A 535 -8.91 -19.28 30.10
C GLU A 535 -7.83 -20.33 30.45
N GLN A 536 -6.80 -20.52 29.59
CA GLN A 536 -5.71 -21.47 29.83
C GLN A 536 -4.42 -20.73 30.20
N PRO A 537 -4.07 -20.65 31.49
CA PRO A 537 -2.92 -19.87 31.96
C PRO A 537 -1.57 -20.31 31.38
N GLU A 538 -1.47 -21.59 30.98
CA GLU A 538 -0.25 -22.18 30.42
C GLU A 538 -0.11 -21.90 28.92
N LEU A 539 -1.20 -21.66 28.19
CA LEU A 539 -1.21 -21.46 26.75
C LEU A 539 -1.10 -19.99 26.35
N ALA A 540 -1.89 -19.14 26.98
CA ALA A 540 -2.05 -17.76 26.55
C ALA A 540 -0.72 -16.97 26.47
N PRO A 541 0.17 -16.99 27.49
CA PRO A 541 1.45 -16.29 27.41
C PRO A 541 2.39 -16.87 26.34
N VAL A 542 2.37 -18.19 26.17
CA VAL A 542 3.25 -18.86 25.21
C VAL A 542 2.82 -18.54 23.78
N LEU A 543 1.53 -18.66 23.46
CA LEU A 543 1.01 -18.33 22.13
C LEU A 543 1.16 -16.85 21.79
N ALA A 544 0.91 -15.95 22.75
CA ALA A 544 1.06 -14.52 22.55
C ALA A 544 2.49 -14.10 22.15
N ASN A 545 3.50 -14.80 22.72
CA ASN A 545 4.92 -14.47 22.49
C ASN A 545 5.62 -15.40 21.47
N MET A 546 4.92 -16.41 20.96
CA MET A 546 5.50 -17.36 20.01
C MET A 546 5.69 -16.69 18.63
N SER A 547 6.89 -16.76 18.05
CA SER A 547 7.11 -16.25 16.69
C SER A 547 6.40 -17.13 15.66
N SER A 548 6.13 -16.56 14.46
CA SER A 548 5.53 -17.29 13.34
C SER A 548 6.32 -18.54 12.95
N GLU A 549 7.66 -18.48 13.01
CA GLU A 549 8.54 -19.61 12.71
C GLU A 549 8.52 -20.70 13.81
N GLN A 550 8.44 -20.27 15.06
CA GLN A 550 8.26 -21.21 16.18
C GLN A 550 6.92 -21.94 16.06
N PHE A 551 5.87 -21.21 15.68
CA PHE A 551 4.56 -21.78 15.46
C PHE A 551 4.55 -22.77 14.28
N LYS A 552 5.11 -22.43 13.14
CA LYS A 552 5.26 -23.33 11.99
C LYS A 552 5.95 -24.64 12.38
N THR A 553 7.01 -24.51 13.17
CA THR A 553 7.75 -25.67 13.65
C THR A 553 6.91 -26.55 14.57
N ALA A 554 6.16 -25.95 15.51
CA ALA A 554 5.27 -26.66 16.43
C ALA A 554 4.12 -27.34 15.69
N TYR A 555 3.48 -26.64 14.74
CA TYR A 555 2.40 -27.16 13.90
C TYR A 555 2.84 -28.39 13.08
N ARG A 556 4.00 -28.32 12.42
CA ARG A 556 4.56 -29.45 11.66
C ARG A 556 4.86 -30.66 12.55
N LYS A 557 5.39 -30.43 13.77
CA LYS A 557 5.66 -31.50 14.75
C LYS A 557 4.37 -32.14 15.23
N GLN A 558 3.32 -31.37 15.46
CA GLN A 558 2.02 -31.88 15.89
C GLN A 558 1.35 -32.72 14.79
N ALA A 559 1.40 -32.26 13.54
CA ALA A 559 0.88 -33.01 12.39
C ALA A 559 1.53 -34.40 12.26
N ALA A 560 2.80 -34.52 12.69
CA ALA A 560 3.55 -35.80 12.68
C ALA A 560 3.29 -36.72 13.89
N ARG A 561 2.74 -36.20 15.03
CA ARG A 561 2.63 -36.94 16.28
C ARG A 561 1.29 -37.63 16.55
N GLY A 562 0.20 -37.18 15.91
CA GLY A 562 -1.15 -37.66 16.26
C GLY A 562 -1.63 -37.19 17.66
N ALA A 563 -2.94 -37.20 17.87
CA ALA A 563 -3.54 -36.78 19.14
C ALA A 563 -3.47 -37.91 20.18
N ALA A 564 -2.47 -37.91 21.04
CA ALA A 564 -2.30 -38.96 22.07
C ALA A 564 -1.98 -38.47 23.50
N GLU A 565 -2.13 -37.16 23.79
CA GLU A 565 -1.87 -36.65 25.16
C GLU A 565 -3.05 -35.76 25.65
N ASP A 566 -3.40 -35.89 26.93
CA ASP A 566 -4.36 -35.00 27.59
C ASP A 566 -3.65 -33.67 27.98
N GLY A 567 -4.34 -32.57 27.84
CA GLY A 567 -3.83 -31.29 28.26
C GLY A 567 -4.29 -30.11 27.35
N PRO A 568 -3.95 -28.85 27.70
CA PRO A 568 -4.42 -27.70 26.96
C PRO A 568 -3.81 -27.60 25.55
N TRP A 569 -2.60 -28.09 25.29
CA TRP A 569 -1.99 -28.07 23.97
C TRP A 569 -2.66 -29.03 22.97
N PRO A 570 -2.92 -30.30 23.27
CA PRO A 570 -3.69 -31.17 22.39
C PRO A 570 -5.08 -30.64 22.06
N GLU A 571 -5.78 -30.08 23.03
CA GLU A 571 -7.09 -29.45 22.80
C GLU A 571 -7.00 -28.19 21.93
N PHE A 572 -5.96 -27.38 22.09
CA PHE A 572 -5.68 -26.25 21.21
C PHE A 572 -5.51 -26.71 19.75
N TRP A 573 -4.67 -27.70 19.52
CA TRP A 573 -4.43 -28.23 18.19
C TRP A 573 -5.70 -28.84 17.57
N ARG A 574 -6.51 -29.51 18.38
CA ARG A 574 -7.78 -30.06 17.93
C ARG A 574 -8.73 -28.94 17.49
N ARG A 575 -8.91 -27.91 18.31
CA ARG A 575 -9.78 -26.77 17.98
C ARG A 575 -9.28 -25.98 16.77
N LEU A 576 -7.98 -25.81 16.64
CA LEU A 576 -7.38 -25.20 15.46
C LEU A 576 -7.62 -26.07 14.22
N ALA A 577 -7.47 -27.38 14.34
CA ALA A 577 -7.77 -28.31 13.26
C ALA A 577 -9.26 -28.26 12.84
N ASP A 578 -10.18 -28.19 13.80
CA ASP A 578 -11.62 -28.01 13.54
C ASP A 578 -11.90 -26.70 12.78
N HIS A 579 -11.23 -25.60 13.17
CA HIS A 579 -11.31 -24.34 12.46
C HIS A 579 -10.77 -24.46 11.03
N LEU A 580 -9.59 -25.05 10.86
CA LEU A 580 -8.97 -25.22 9.54
C LEU A 580 -9.74 -26.21 8.65
N ALA A 581 -10.41 -27.21 9.21
CA ALA A 581 -11.28 -28.09 8.45
C ALA A 581 -12.48 -27.35 7.85
N CYS A 582 -13.03 -26.36 8.58
CA CYS A 582 -14.15 -25.54 8.10
C CYS A 582 -13.73 -24.41 7.16
N PHE A 583 -12.61 -23.75 7.40
CA PHE A 583 -12.24 -22.49 6.77
C PHE A 583 -10.85 -22.51 6.13
N GLY A 584 -10.08 -23.58 6.30
CA GLY A 584 -8.69 -23.67 5.83
C GLY A 584 -8.54 -23.74 4.32
N HIS A 585 -9.63 -23.93 3.58
CA HIS A 585 -9.67 -23.93 2.13
C HIS A 585 -9.81 -22.53 1.52
N THR A 586 -9.97 -21.50 2.35
CA THR A 586 -10.08 -20.12 1.88
C THR A 586 -8.81 -19.69 1.16
N ILE A 587 -8.96 -19.20 -0.08
CA ILE A 587 -7.84 -18.86 -0.95
C ILE A 587 -7.47 -17.38 -0.89
N TYR A 588 -6.19 -17.09 -1.00
CA TYR A 588 -5.64 -15.76 -1.28
C TYR A 588 -5.47 -15.53 -2.78
N ASP A 589 -5.09 -16.59 -3.47
CA ASP A 589 -4.84 -16.65 -4.89
C ASP A 589 -5.46 -17.94 -5.43
N LEU A 590 -5.99 -17.88 -6.63
CA LEU A 590 -6.60 -19.04 -7.27
C LEU A 590 -5.54 -20.05 -7.79
N ASP A 591 -4.30 -19.60 -7.99
CA ASP A 591 -3.20 -20.49 -8.36
C ASP A 591 -2.89 -21.44 -7.19
N PHE A 592 -3.14 -22.72 -7.38
CA PHE A 592 -2.90 -23.76 -6.37
C PHE A 592 -1.42 -23.93 -6.00
N ALA A 593 -0.47 -23.28 -6.68
CA ALA A 593 0.91 -23.19 -6.22
C ALA A 593 1.04 -22.37 -4.92
N LYS A 594 0.10 -21.47 -4.67
CA LYS A 594 0.04 -20.69 -3.43
C LYS A 594 -0.55 -21.52 -2.29
N ALA A 595 0.03 -21.39 -1.10
CA ALA A 595 -0.46 -22.08 0.09
C ALA A 595 -1.86 -21.57 0.47
N VAL A 596 -2.71 -22.47 0.95
CA VAL A 596 -3.98 -22.12 1.60
C VAL A 596 -3.81 -22.15 3.13
N LEU A 597 -4.80 -21.65 3.88
CA LEU A 597 -4.72 -21.59 5.34
C LEU A 597 -4.51 -22.97 5.99
N ALA A 598 -5.02 -24.04 5.37
CA ALA A 598 -4.80 -25.42 5.83
C ALA A 598 -3.32 -25.85 5.72
N ASP A 599 -2.56 -25.31 4.75
CA ASP A 599 -1.14 -25.63 4.55
C ASP A 599 -0.23 -24.74 5.40
N ASP A 600 -0.57 -23.46 5.52
CA ASP A 600 0.16 -22.48 6.33
C ASP A 600 -0.81 -21.71 7.23
N PRO A 601 -1.02 -22.16 8.48
CA PRO A 601 -1.96 -21.54 9.41
C PRO A 601 -1.40 -20.29 10.10
N VAL A 602 -0.22 -19.79 9.74
CA VAL A 602 0.36 -18.58 10.36
C VAL A 602 -0.58 -17.38 10.32
N PRO A 603 -1.26 -17.05 9.23
CA PRO A 603 -2.20 -15.92 9.21
C PRO A 603 -3.36 -16.10 10.20
N VAL A 604 -3.81 -17.34 10.38
CA VAL A 604 -4.85 -17.70 11.37
C VAL A 604 -4.36 -17.43 12.79
N VAL A 605 -3.11 -17.81 13.08
CA VAL A 605 -2.53 -17.64 14.41
C VAL A 605 -2.19 -16.17 14.70
N GLU A 606 -1.74 -15.40 13.74
CA GLU A 606 -1.54 -13.96 13.93
C GLU A 606 -2.88 -13.27 14.24
N THR A 607 -3.96 -13.67 13.58
CA THR A 607 -5.31 -13.22 13.93
C THR A 607 -5.73 -13.66 15.33
N LEU A 608 -5.42 -14.89 15.71
CA LEU A 608 -5.69 -15.41 17.06
C LEU A 608 -4.93 -14.58 18.12
N LYS A 609 -3.66 -14.28 17.92
CA LYS A 609 -2.86 -13.42 18.81
C LYS A 609 -3.47 -12.03 18.95
N PHE A 610 -3.97 -11.47 17.86
CA PHE A 610 -4.65 -10.18 17.90
C PHE A 610 -5.91 -10.25 18.79
N PHE A 611 -6.72 -11.30 18.67
CA PHE A 611 -7.83 -11.51 19.60
C PHE A 611 -7.34 -11.71 21.04
N LEU A 612 -6.23 -12.42 21.25
CA LEU A 612 -5.65 -12.63 22.58
C LEU A 612 -5.18 -11.32 23.24
N SER A 613 -4.70 -10.36 22.50
CA SER A 613 -4.26 -9.06 23.03
C SER A 613 -5.40 -8.24 23.65
N GLY A 614 -6.66 -8.58 23.39
CA GLY A 614 -7.84 -7.86 23.85
C GLY A 614 -8.12 -6.55 23.14
N GLN A 615 -7.36 -6.23 22.11
CA GLN A 615 -7.52 -5.02 21.31
C GLN A 615 -8.53 -5.20 20.16
N ALA A 616 -8.80 -6.43 19.76
CA ALA A 616 -9.75 -6.74 18.71
C ALA A 616 -11.20 -6.53 19.18
N PRO A 617 -12.07 -5.92 18.34
CA PRO A 617 -13.48 -5.82 18.66
C PRO A 617 -14.14 -7.20 18.67
N ASP A 618 -15.09 -7.40 19.57
CA ASP A 618 -15.91 -8.61 19.64
C ASP A 618 -16.76 -8.76 18.36
N PRO A 619 -16.57 -9.81 17.55
CA PRO A 619 -17.31 -10.00 16.30
C PRO A 619 -18.80 -10.24 16.53
N TYR A 620 -19.21 -10.83 17.64
CA TYR A 620 -20.61 -11.03 18.00
C TYR A 620 -21.29 -9.70 18.34
N ALA A 621 -20.63 -8.85 19.13
CA ALA A 621 -21.14 -7.53 19.50
C ALA A 621 -21.25 -6.63 18.25
N ARG A 622 -20.24 -6.65 17.36
CA ARG A 622 -20.24 -5.92 16.10
C ARG A 622 -21.42 -6.35 15.21
N GLN A 623 -21.60 -7.64 15.01
CA GLN A 623 -22.70 -8.18 14.21
C GLN A 623 -24.06 -7.83 14.83
N ALA A 624 -24.22 -7.95 16.16
CA ALA A 624 -25.45 -7.60 16.85
C ALA A 624 -25.80 -6.12 16.69
N THR A 625 -24.79 -5.23 16.73
CA THR A 625 -24.95 -3.79 16.47
C THR A 625 -25.46 -3.52 15.05
N ALA A 626 -24.81 -4.12 14.05
CA ALA A 626 -25.20 -3.99 12.65
C ALA A 626 -26.62 -4.56 12.39
N GLN A 627 -26.95 -5.70 12.99
CA GLN A 627 -28.30 -6.27 12.94
C GLN A 627 -29.36 -5.34 13.55
N THR A 628 -29.02 -4.73 14.69
CA THR A 628 -29.92 -3.80 15.38
C THR A 628 -30.15 -2.56 14.54
N ALA A 629 -29.10 -1.98 13.97
CA ALA A 629 -29.18 -0.85 13.07
C ALA A 629 -30.03 -1.18 11.82
N ARG A 630 -29.83 -2.35 11.20
CA ARG A 630 -30.66 -2.83 10.08
C ARG A 630 -32.13 -2.95 10.46
N LYS A 631 -32.44 -3.60 11.59
CA LYS A 631 -33.82 -3.78 12.06
C LYS A 631 -34.50 -2.44 12.35
N GLN A 632 -33.78 -1.50 12.98
CA GLN A 632 -34.27 -0.17 13.27
C GLN A 632 -34.53 0.64 11.99
N ALA A 633 -33.55 0.62 11.05
CA ALA A 633 -33.69 1.24 9.73
C ALA A 633 -34.93 0.71 9.00
N THR A 634 -35.11 -0.61 8.97
CA THR A 634 -36.27 -1.25 8.35
C THR A 634 -37.58 -0.80 9.00
N ARG A 635 -37.67 -0.81 10.33
CA ARG A 635 -38.84 -0.32 11.06
C ARG A 635 -39.13 1.13 10.73
N THR A 636 -38.15 2.00 10.71
CA THR A 636 -38.29 3.42 10.40
C THR A 636 -38.90 3.63 9.01
N ILE A 637 -38.50 2.86 8.01
CA ILE A 637 -39.00 2.99 6.66
C ILE A 637 -40.42 2.38 6.55
N VAL A 638 -40.62 1.19 7.13
CA VAL A 638 -41.94 0.51 7.08
C VAL A 638 -43.05 1.34 7.74
N THR A 639 -42.74 2.08 8.82
CA THR A 639 -43.72 2.97 9.46
C THR A 639 -44.08 4.21 8.63
N ARG A 640 -43.16 4.66 7.76
CA ARG A 640 -43.30 5.86 6.92
C ARG A 640 -44.03 5.58 5.57
N LEU A 641 -43.74 4.42 4.99
CA LEU A 641 -44.28 4.06 3.67
C LEU A 641 -45.68 3.45 3.77
N ARG A 642 -46.51 3.61 2.70
CA ARG A 642 -47.84 3.05 2.59
C ARG A 642 -48.09 2.48 1.19
N GLY A 643 -49.04 1.58 1.08
CA GLY A 643 -49.54 1.07 -0.19
C GLY A 643 -48.46 0.46 -1.09
N PHE A 644 -48.44 0.86 -2.34
CA PHE A 644 -47.51 0.34 -3.35
C PHE A 644 -46.03 0.59 -2.98
N ARG A 645 -45.72 1.78 -2.45
CA ARG A 645 -44.32 2.12 -2.04
C ARG A 645 -43.82 1.19 -0.94
N LEU A 646 -44.65 0.84 0.04
CA LEU A 646 -44.27 -0.11 1.09
C LEU A 646 -44.02 -1.51 0.51
N ARG A 647 -44.95 -1.99 -0.36
CA ARG A 647 -44.76 -3.31 -1.00
C ARG A 647 -43.50 -3.36 -1.85
N THR A 648 -43.22 -2.30 -2.60
CA THR A 648 -41.99 -2.19 -3.42
C THR A 648 -40.74 -2.25 -2.54
N PHE A 649 -40.72 -1.47 -1.45
CA PHE A 649 -39.59 -1.51 -0.50
C PHE A 649 -39.40 -2.92 0.06
N GLN A 650 -40.44 -3.52 0.61
CA GLN A 650 -40.36 -4.85 1.22
C GLN A 650 -39.86 -5.91 0.24
N ARG A 651 -40.41 -5.91 -0.99
CA ARG A 651 -39.99 -6.88 -2.00
C ARG A 651 -38.54 -6.71 -2.45
N LEU A 652 -38.10 -5.47 -2.68
CA LEU A 652 -36.75 -5.21 -3.13
C LEU A 652 -35.71 -5.47 -2.03
N VAL A 653 -35.97 -5.04 -0.80
CA VAL A 653 -35.06 -5.28 0.31
C VAL A 653 -34.96 -6.77 0.65
N GLU A 654 -36.06 -7.51 0.61
CA GLU A 654 -36.08 -8.96 0.84
C GLU A 654 -35.22 -9.70 -0.18
N VAL A 655 -35.33 -9.35 -1.47
CA VAL A 655 -34.53 -9.99 -2.53
C VAL A 655 -33.03 -9.66 -2.33
N ALA A 656 -32.69 -8.40 -2.09
CA ALA A 656 -31.31 -7.99 -1.89
C ALA A 656 -30.69 -8.64 -0.63
N GLN A 657 -31.42 -8.67 0.49
CA GLN A 657 -31.00 -9.32 1.73
C GLN A 657 -30.83 -10.84 1.62
N ARG A 658 -31.54 -11.48 0.71
CA ARG A 658 -31.41 -12.92 0.45
C ARG A 658 -30.08 -13.27 -0.21
N PHE A 659 -29.61 -12.42 -1.13
CA PHE A 659 -28.41 -12.70 -1.90
C PHE A 659 -27.13 -12.14 -1.26
N ALA A 660 -27.21 -11.16 -0.36
CA ALA A 660 -26.06 -10.57 0.28
C ALA A 660 -25.14 -11.58 1.01
N PRO A 661 -25.63 -12.43 1.94
CA PRO A 661 -24.79 -13.45 2.56
C PRO A 661 -24.39 -14.57 1.58
N LEU A 662 -25.28 -14.98 0.66
CA LEU A 662 -24.99 -16.07 -0.29
C LEU A 662 -23.81 -15.75 -1.21
N ARG A 663 -23.56 -14.48 -1.49
CA ARG A 663 -22.39 -14.06 -2.27
C ARG A 663 -21.09 -14.40 -1.56
N GLU A 664 -21.00 -14.05 -0.27
CA GLU A 664 -19.79 -14.28 0.54
C GLU A 664 -19.58 -15.79 0.78
N ASP A 665 -20.66 -16.52 1.07
CA ASP A 665 -20.61 -17.97 1.25
C ASP A 665 -20.15 -18.68 -0.04
N ALA A 666 -20.66 -18.25 -1.19
CA ALA A 666 -20.31 -18.84 -2.47
C ALA A 666 -18.85 -18.55 -2.87
N LEU A 667 -18.33 -17.36 -2.54
CA LEU A 667 -16.93 -17.02 -2.82
C LEU A 667 -15.96 -17.73 -1.87
N ALA A 668 -16.35 -17.98 -0.62
CA ALA A 668 -15.54 -18.70 0.35
C ALA A 668 -15.21 -20.13 -0.09
N ASP A 669 -16.15 -20.81 -0.74
CA ASP A 669 -16.01 -22.21 -1.18
C ASP A 669 -15.25 -22.39 -2.52
N VAL A 670 -14.80 -21.32 -3.17
CA VAL A 670 -14.06 -21.43 -4.45
C VAL A 670 -12.82 -22.31 -4.31
N GLY A 671 -12.11 -22.19 -3.19
CA GLY A 671 -10.91 -22.97 -2.89
C GLY A 671 -11.16 -24.32 -2.21
N LEU A 672 -12.40 -24.81 -2.11
CA LEU A 672 -12.78 -26.02 -1.36
C LEU A 672 -11.88 -27.24 -1.65
N GLY A 673 -11.49 -27.43 -2.89
CA GLY A 673 -10.64 -28.57 -3.31
C GLY A 673 -9.13 -28.29 -3.23
N TRP A 674 -8.70 -27.05 -2.96
CA TRP A 674 -7.27 -26.71 -3.02
C TRP A 674 -6.41 -27.45 -1.99
N PRO A 675 -6.84 -27.66 -0.73
CA PRO A 675 -6.08 -28.47 0.21
C PRO A 675 -5.80 -29.89 -0.32
N VAL A 676 -6.77 -30.51 -1.00
CA VAL A 676 -6.66 -31.85 -1.55
C VAL A 676 -5.78 -31.86 -2.81
N VAL A 677 -6.00 -30.92 -3.74
CA VAL A 677 -5.17 -30.76 -4.94
C VAL A 677 -3.72 -30.57 -4.56
N ARG A 678 -3.43 -29.73 -3.60
CA ARG A 678 -2.06 -29.48 -3.13
C ARG A 678 -1.43 -30.71 -2.48
N ARG A 679 -2.18 -31.43 -1.65
CA ARG A 679 -1.69 -32.72 -1.08
C ARG A 679 -1.33 -33.75 -2.16
N MET A 680 -2.18 -33.89 -3.18
CA MET A 680 -1.90 -34.82 -4.31
C MET A 680 -0.68 -34.35 -5.11
N LEU A 681 -0.57 -33.07 -5.43
CA LEU A 681 0.59 -32.51 -6.14
C LEU A 681 1.87 -32.60 -5.30
N HIS A 682 1.76 -32.39 -3.97
CA HIS A 682 2.88 -32.54 -3.06
C HIS A 682 3.35 -34.00 -2.97
N GLU A 683 2.43 -34.96 -2.94
CA GLU A 683 2.77 -36.38 -3.00
C GLU A 683 3.50 -36.77 -4.30
N ILE A 684 3.03 -36.24 -5.46
CA ILE A 684 3.74 -36.39 -6.73
C ILE A 684 5.15 -35.77 -6.61
N GLY A 685 5.25 -34.56 -6.05
CA GLY A 685 6.53 -33.87 -5.82
C GLY A 685 7.48 -34.67 -4.92
N GLU A 686 6.98 -35.24 -3.82
CA GLU A 686 7.77 -36.11 -2.93
C GLU A 686 8.36 -37.32 -3.68
N ARG A 687 7.59 -37.97 -4.56
CA ARG A 687 8.06 -39.06 -5.39
C ARG A 687 9.15 -38.61 -6.38
N LEU A 688 8.98 -37.42 -6.94
CA LEU A 688 9.99 -36.79 -7.83
C LEU A 688 11.27 -36.42 -7.08
N VAL A 689 11.19 -35.94 -5.85
CA VAL A 689 12.37 -35.70 -4.98
C VAL A 689 13.09 -37.02 -4.69
N LYS A 690 12.36 -38.07 -4.30
CA LYS A 690 12.93 -39.40 -4.04
C LYS A 690 13.65 -39.99 -5.26
N SER A 691 13.18 -39.64 -6.46
CA SER A 691 13.80 -40.08 -7.73
C SER A 691 14.91 -39.13 -8.21
N LEU A 692 15.22 -38.07 -7.46
CA LEU A 692 16.22 -37.05 -7.80
C LEU A 692 15.89 -36.32 -9.13
N ALA A 693 14.64 -36.02 -9.38
CA ALA A 693 14.21 -35.25 -10.54
C ALA A 693 14.00 -33.76 -10.25
N ILE A 694 13.72 -33.41 -8.98
CA ILE A 694 13.55 -32.06 -8.45
C ILE A 694 14.11 -31.98 -7.03
N ASP A 695 14.38 -30.77 -6.53
CA ASP A 695 14.97 -30.56 -5.21
C ASP A 695 13.94 -30.63 -4.07
N THR A 696 12.78 -30.02 -4.26
CA THR A 696 11.71 -29.95 -3.26
C THR A 696 10.37 -30.37 -3.84
N ALA A 697 9.49 -30.90 -3.00
CA ALA A 697 8.15 -31.30 -3.44
C ALA A 697 7.36 -30.18 -4.10
N ASN A 698 7.57 -28.94 -3.66
CA ASN A 698 6.93 -27.75 -4.25
C ASN A 698 7.46 -27.40 -5.66
N ASP A 699 8.55 -28.01 -6.10
CA ASP A 699 9.07 -27.77 -7.45
C ASP A 699 8.15 -28.35 -8.54
N VAL A 700 7.22 -29.22 -8.18
CA VAL A 700 6.17 -29.74 -9.09
C VAL A 700 5.33 -28.61 -9.69
N PHE A 701 5.12 -27.52 -8.98
CA PHE A 701 4.35 -26.36 -9.47
C PHE A 701 5.06 -25.58 -10.59
N TRP A 702 6.40 -25.73 -10.69
CA TRP A 702 7.22 -25.11 -11.74
C TRP A 702 7.34 -25.95 -13.00
N LEU A 703 6.77 -27.16 -12.98
CA LEU A 703 6.65 -28.02 -14.16
C LEU A 703 5.36 -27.70 -14.92
N ARG A 704 5.35 -27.93 -16.21
CA ARG A 704 4.14 -27.90 -17.04
C ARG A 704 3.37 -29.20 -16.92
N LEU A 705 2.11 -29.19 -17.26
CA LEU A 705 1.25 -30.36 -17.17
C LEU A 705 1.80 -31.57 -17.95
N ASP A 706 2.30 -31.38 -19.17
CA ASP A 706 2.88 -32.41 -20.00
C ASP A 706 4.15 -33.01 -19.39
N GLU A 707 4.97 -32.22 -18.74
CA GLU A 707 6.15 -32.66 -18.02
C GLU A 707 5.81 -33.47 -16.78
N VAL A 708 4.83 -32.99 -15.99
CA VAL A 708 4.32 -33.78 -14.84
C VAL A 708 3.74 -35.10 -15.29
N GLN A 709 2.99 -35.12 -16.39
CA GLN A 709 2.46 -36.39 -16.98
C GLN A 709 3.57 -37.36 -17.35
N ALA A 710 4.59 -36.88 -18.07
CA ALA A 710 5.72 -37.71 -18.47
C ALA A 710 6.49 -38.24 -17.26
N ALA A 711 6.71 -37.37 -16.25
CA ALA A 711 7.42 -37.75 -15.03
C ALA A 711 6.64 -38.81 -14.21
N VAL A 712 5.35 -38.62 -14.04
CA VAL A 712 4.45 -39.53 -13.32
C VAL A 712 4.38 -40.89 -14.06
N ALA A 713 4.24 -40.89 -15.41
CA ALA A 713 4.22 -42.10 -16.19
C ALA A 713 5.52 -42.91 -16.07
N ALA A 714 6.68 -42.22 -16.03
CA ALA A 714 7.96 -42.85 -15.79
C ALA A 714 8.03 -43.49 -14.38
N LEU A 715 7.58 -42.77 -13.35
CA LEU A 715 7.54 -43.31 -11.98
C LEU A 715 6.64 -44.53 -11.86
N ASP A 716 5.44 -44.48 -12.40
CA ASP A 716 4.47 -45.59 -12.35
C ASP A 716 4.98 -46.83 -13.14
N ALA A 717 5.82 -46.59 -14.16
CA ALA A 717 6.51 -47.65 -14.90
C ALA A 717 7.80 -48.15 -14.22
N GLY A 718 8.19 -47.64 -13.07
CA GLY A 718 9.44 -47.96 -12.37
C GLY A 718 10.69 -47.39 -13.07
N GLN A 719 10.52 -46.39 -13.93
CA GLN A 719 11.59 -45.75 -14.68
C GLN A 719 12.01 -44.43 -13.99
N LYS A 720 13.23 -43.99 -14.24
CA LYS A 720 13.69 -42.68 -13.74
C LYS A 720 13.03 -41.57 -14.54
N PRO A 721 12.35 -40.60 -13.87
CA PRO A 721 11.79 -39.47 -14.54
C PRO A 721 12.88 -38.52 -15.08
N PRO A 722 12.55 -37.62 -16.04
CA PRO A 722 13.46 -36.61 -16.53
C PRO A 722 13.99 -35.70 -15.42
N ASP A 723 15.25 -35.32 -15.53
CA ASP A 723 15.85 -34.33 -14.65
C ASP A 723 15.26 -32.93 -14.96
N SER A 724 14.72 -32.27 -13.96
CA SER A 724 14.01 -31.00 -14.13
C SER A 724 14.58 -29.82 -13.32
N HIS A 725 15.73 -29.99 -12.63
CA HIS A 725 16.32 -28.95 -11.78
C HIS A 725 16.58 -27.63 -12.51
N THR A 726 17.21 -27.69 -13.68
CA THR A 726 17.54 -26.51 -14.48
C THR A 726 16.27 -25.78 -14.93
N VAL A 727 15.29 -26.52 -15.44
CA VAL A 727 14.01 -25.95 -15.91
C VAL A 727 13.24 -25.27 -14.77
N VAL A 728 13.21 -25.88 -13.60
CA VAL A 728 12.59 -25.32 -12.39
C VAL A 728 13.27 -24.01 -12.00
N ALA A 729 14.60 -23.99 -11.92
CA ALA A 729 15.37 -22.81 -11.55
C ALA A 729 15.15 -21.63 -12.53
N GLU A 730 15.20 -21.89 -13.84
CA GLU A 730 14.97 -20.90 -14.89
C GLU A 730 13.55 -20.30 -14.83
N ARG A 731 12.54 -21.16 -14.65
CA ARG A 731 11.14 -20.70 -14.59
C ARG A 731 10.86 -19.90 -13.32
N ARG A 732 11.45 -20.27 -12.19
CA ARG A 732 11.35 -19.52 -10.94
C ARG A 732 11.96 -18.13 -11.10
N ALA A 733 13.17 -18.02 -11.64
CA ALA A 733 13.82 -16.75 -11.91
C ALA A 733 12.99 -15.87 -12.88
N THR A 734 12.43 -16.48 -13.93
CA THR A 734 11.54 -15.79 -14.87
C THR A 734 10.28 -15.28 -14.17
N TRP A 735 9.65 -16.09 -13.34
CA TRP A 735 8.45 -15.72 -12.59
C TRP A 735 8.72 -14.55 -11.63
N GLU A 736 9.84 -14.56 -10.91
CA GLU A 736 10.23 -13.47 -10.02
C GLU A 736 10.45 -12.16 -10.79
N SER A 737 11.09 -12.22 -11.95
CA SER A 737 11.24 -11.04 -12.81
C SER A 737 9.90 -10.52 -13.32
N GLN A 738 8.97 -11.41 -13.66
CA GLN A 738 7.62 -11.05 -14.10
C GLN A 738 6.78 -10.47 -12.95
N ARG A 739 6.96 -10.96 -11.73
CA ARG A 739 6.25 -10.46 -10.53
C ARG A 739 6.53 -8.98 -10.26
N ALA A 740 7.71 -8.49 -10.64
CA ALA A 740 8.05 -7.07 -10.55
C ALA A 740 7.25 -6.19 -11.53
N LEU A 741 6.58 -6.77 -12.54
CA LEU A 741 5.80 -6.02 -13.52
C LEU A 741 4.38 -5.73 -13.01
N THR A 742 3.84 -4.58 -13.39
CA THR A 742 2.42 -4.26 -13.16
C THR A 742 1.62 -4.59 -14.42
N PRO A 743 0.77 -5.65 -14.41
CA PRO A 743 0.02 -6.03 -15.59
C PRO A 743 -1.06 -5.00 -15.91
N PRO A 744 -1.14 -4.49 -17.15
CA PRO A 744 -2.23 -3.63 -17.60
C PRO A 744 -3.58 -4.36 -17.50
N VAL A 745 -4.64 -3.62 -17.18
CA VAL A 745 -6.00 -4.20 -17.16
C VAL A 745 -6.46 -4.57 -18.57
N THR A 746 -6.05 -3.76 -19.55
CA THR A 746 -6.40 -3.97 -20.97
C THR A 746 -5.18 -3.87 -21.86
N LEU A 747 -5.11 -4.67 -22.90
CA LEU A 747 -4.12 -4.62 -23.98
C LEU A 747 -4.83 -4.72 -25.34
N PRO A 748 -4.38 -3.98 -26.39
CA PRO A 748 -3.26 -3.04 -26.38
C PRO A 748 -3.51 -1.81 -25.48
N LEU A 749 -2.43 -1.17 -25.06
CA LEU A 749 -2.47 -0.02 -24.14
C LEU A 749 -3.19 1.21 -24.75
N LYS A 750 -3.17 1.36 -26.07
CA LYS A 750 -3.86 2.40 -26.82
C LYS A 750 -4.89 1.76 -27.76
N GLY A 751 -6.15 2.08 -27.58
CA GLY A 751 -7.27 1.56 -28.36
C GLY A 751 -8.29 0.91 -27.42
N GLY A 752 -9.43 1.57 -27.20
CA GLY A 752 -10.51 1.02 -26.38
C GLY A 752 -10.99 -0.31 -26.94
N ALA A 753 -11.26 -1.29 -26.08
CA ALA A 753 -11.95 -2.51 -26.46
C ALA A 753 -13.37 -2.17 -26.91
N THR A 754 -13.56 -1.95 -28.20
CA THR A 754 -14.88 -1.73 -28.80
C THR A 754 -15.47 -3.08 -29.18
N PHE A 755 -16.48 -3.48 -28.43
CA PHE A 755 -17.29 -4.64 -28.77
C PHE A 755 -18.64 -4.12 -29.27
N LEU A 756 -19.00 -4.47 -30.52
CA LEU A 756 -20.20 -3.97 -31.21
C LEU A 756 -20.31 -2.43 -31.27
N GLY A 757 -19.19 -1.70 -31.37
CA GLY A 757 -19.20 -0.25 -31.39
C GLY A 757 -19.42 0.39 -30.00
N ILE A 758 -19.54 -0.40 -28.96
CA ILE A 758 -19.63 0.06 -27.56
C ILE A 758 -18.21 -0.02 -26.99
N ASP A 759 -17.71 1.10 -26.56
CA ASP A 759 -16.45 1.16 -25.82
C ASP A 759 -16.68 0.64 -24.40
N TRP A 760 -16.31 -0.63 -24.18
CA TRP A 760 -16.41 -1.26 -22.86
C TRP A 760 -15.45 -0.66 -21.84
N SER A 761 -14.42 0.06 -22.29
CA SER A 761 -13.55 0.80 -21.38
C SER A 761 -14.30 1.91 -20.65
N SER A 762 -15.37 2.42 -21.23
CA SER A 762 -16.22 3.45 -20.62
C SER A 762 -17.09 2.93 -19.45
N TRP A 763 -17.26 1.61 -19.32
CA TRP A 763 -17.99 0.96 -18.22
C TRP A 763 -17.07 0.53 -17.08
N MET A 764 -15.77 0.55 -17.31
CA MET A 764 -14.78 0.40 -16.27
C MET A 764 -14.47 1.77 -15.66
N PRO A 765 -14.13 1.84 -14.37
CA PRO A 765 -13.61 3.08 -13.82
C PRO A 765 -12.42 3.49 -14.70
N ALA A 766 -12.56 4.64 -15.35
CA ALA A 766 -11.53 5.18 -16.21
C ALA A 766 -10.22 5.15 -15.41
N ARG A 767 -9.21 4.45 -15.90
CA ARG A 767 -7.84 4.75 -15.52
C ARG A 767 -7.61 6.16 -15.99
N THR A 768 -7.86 7.13 -15.12
CA THR A 768 -7.29 8.46 -15.29
C THR A 768 -5.78 8.24 -15.39
N ASP A 769 -5.19 8.87 -16.40
CA ASP A 769 -3.74 9.02 -16.54
C ASP A 769 -3.12 9.15 -15.15
N GLN A 770 -1.94 8.54 -14.94
CA GLN A 770 -1.29 8.48 -13.63
C GLN A 770 -1.45 9.83 -12.93
N PRO A 771 -2.15 9.89 -11.78
CA PRO A 771 -2.37 11.16 -11.13
C PRO A 771 -1.02 11.73 -10.70
N THR A 772 -0.63 12.83 -11.30
CA THR A 772 0.55 13.61 -10.94
C THR A 772 0.18 14.48 -9.75
N GLY A 773 0.29 13.97 -8.54
CA GLY A 773 -0.04 14.73 -7.33
C GLY A 773 -0.05 13.87 -6.07
N ASN A 774 -0.17 14.49 -4.90
CA ASN A 774 -0.22 13.81 -3.60
C ASN A 774 -1.58 13.18 -3.28
N VAL A 775 -2.49 13.06 -4.25
CA VAL A 775 -3.82 12.50 -4.07
C VAL A 775 -4.04 11.40 -5.08
N LEU A 776 -4.27 10.17 -4.59
CA LEU A 776 -4.78 9.08 -5.40
C LEU A 776 -6.29 9.20 -5.50
N LYS A 777 -6.83 8.94 -6.68
CA LYS A 777 -8.28 8.85 -6.91
C LYS A 777 -8.65 7.39 -7.11
N GLY A 778 -9.76 7.01 -6.50
CA GLY A 778 -10.35 5.70 -6.62
C GLY A 778 -11.87 5.77 -6.50
N ILE A 779 -12.46 4.65 -6.21
CA ILE A 779 -13.90 4.53 -6.01
C ILE A 779 -14.20 4.71 -4.52
N ALA A 780 -15.12 5.61 -4.18
CA ALA A 780 -15.70 5.77 -2.86
C ALA A 780 -16.45 4.47 -2.46
N ALA A 781 -15.80 3.63 -1.68
CA ALA A 781 -16.27 2.27 -1.42
C ALA A 781 -16.93 2.10 -0.05
N SER A 782 -16.40 2.77 0.98
CA SER A 782 -16.96 2.83 2.32
C SER A 782 -16.79 4.25 2.86
N PRO A 783 -17.85 4.89 3.38
CA PRO A 783 -17.81 6.31 3.75
C PRO A 783 -16.98 6.57 5.00
N GLY A 784 -16.56 7.83 5.16
CA GLY A 784 -15.81 8.34 6.30
C GLY A 784 -14.42 8.82 5.94
N HIS A 785 -13.74 9.42 6.94
CA HIS A 785 -12.40 9.98 6.79
C HIS A 785 -11.50 9.41 7.87
N VAL A 786 -10.30 9.01 7.51
CA VAL A 786 -9.29 8.55 8.46
C VAL A 786 -7.89 8.95 8.01
N THR A 787 -7.06 9.33 8.97
CA THR A 787 -5.64 9.59 8.76
C THR A 787 -4.82 8.64 9.61
N GLY A 788 -3.91 7.91 9.01
CA GLY A 788 -3.08 6.92 9.70
C GLY A 788 -1.86 6.49 8.89
N PRO A 789 -0.98 5.66 9.46
CA PRO A 789 0.13 5.08 8.73
C PRO A 789 -0.39 4.05 7.72
N ALA A 790 0.10 4.13 6.50
CA ALA A 790 -0.16 3.11 5.49
C ALA A 790 0.61 1.83 5.83
N ARG A 791 -0.01 0.69 5.58
CA ARG A 791 0.65 -0.61 5.62
C ARG A 791 0.43 -1.31 4.29
N VAL A 792 1.47 -1.32 3.47
CA VAL A 792 1.42 -2.00 2.18
C VAL A 792 1.66 -3.48 2.41
N ILE A 793 0.67 -4.30 2.05
CA ILE A 793 0.68 -5.75 2.22
C ILE A 793 0.51 -6.39 0.84
N HIS A 794 1.49 -7.17 0.43
CA HIS A 794 1.49 -7.82 -0.88
C HIS A 794 0.94 -9.26 -0.84
N GLY A 795 1.00 -9.91 0.32
CA GLY A 795 0.55 -11.28 0.46
C GLY A 795 0.40 -11.74 1.90
N PRO A 796 -0.06 -12.98 2.10
CA PRO A 796 -0.30 -13.55 3.44
C PRO A 796 0.93 -13.59 4.33
N GLU A 797 2.11 -13.72 3.74
CA GLU A 797 3.40 -13.74 4.42
C GLU A 797 3.72 -12.43 5.15
N GLU A 798 3.07 -11.33 4.75
CA GLU A 798 3.25 -10.00 5.32
C GLU A 798 2.16 -9.59 6.31
N PHE A 799 1.15 -10.44 6.54
CA PHE A 799 0.02 -10.13 7.43
C PHE A 799 0.47 -9.74 8.85
N GLY A 800 1.53 -10.35 9.35
CA GLY A 800 2.11 -10.03 10.65
C GLY A 800 2.70 -8.62 10.76
N GLN A 801 2.85 -7.89 9.66
CA GLN A 801 3.31 -6.50 9.66
C GLN A 801 2.18 -5.51 9.99
N MET A 802 0.91 -5.90 9.83
CA MET A 802 -0.25 -5.06 10.10
C MET A 802 -0.39 -4.76 11.58
N ARG A 803 -0.60 -3.50 11.93
CA ARG A 803 -0.80 -3.03 13.29
C ARG A 803 -2.18 -2.40 13.43
N GLN A 804 -2.69 -2.34 14.66
CA GLN A 804 -3.95 -1.68 14.92
C GLN A 804 -3.85 -0.17 14.60
N GLY A 805 -4.83 0.31 13.82
CA GLY A 805 -4.89 1.70 13.40
C GLY A 805 -4.15 1.99 12.10
N ASP A 806 -3.44 1.02 11.53
CA ASP A 806 -2.85 1.14 10.20
C ASP A 806 -3.95 1.26 9.12
N ILE A 807 -3.62 1.92 8.02
CA ILE A 807 -4.44 1.90 6.82
C ILE A 807 -3.92 0.79 5.92
N LEU A 808 -4.73 -0.24 5.71
CA LEU A 808 -4.41 -1.36 4.85
C LEU A 808 -4.31 -0.91 3.40
N VAL A 809 -3.15 -1.10 2.79
CA VAL A 809 -2.92 -0.86 1.37
C VAL A 809 -2.59 -2.19 0.71
N ALA A 810 -3.43 -2.64 -0.20
CA ALA A 810 -3.28 -3.92 -0.87
C ALA A 810 -3.60 -3.83 -2.35
N ARG A 811 -3.08 -4.75 -3.15
CA ARG A 811 -3.44 -4.81 -4.55
C ARG A 811 -4.93 -5.16 -4.74
N ILE A 812 -5.35 -6.21 -4.04
CA ILE A 812 -6.74 -6.68 -3.97
C ILE A 812 -6.89 -7.44 -2.64
N THR A 813 -8.11 -7.55 -2.12
CA THR A 813 -8.37 -8.43 -0.98
C THR A 813 -9.38 -9.52 -1.35
N THR A 814 -9.18 -10.69 -0.77
CA THR A 814 -10.07 -11.85 -0.85
C THR A 814 -10.68 -12.13 0.53
N PRO A 815 -11.64 -13.05 0.69
CA PRO A 815 -12.18 -13.42 2.00
C PRO A 815 -11.13 -13.77 3.05
N ALA A 816 -10.00 -14.31 2.64
CA ALA A 816 -8.88 -14.63 3.52
C ALA A 816 -8.19 -13.41 4.16
N TRP A 817 -8.39 -12.20 3.62
CA TRP A 817 -7.87 -10.94 4.16
C TRP A 817 -8.75 -10.33 5.25
N THR A 818 -9.95 -10.87 5.47
CA THR A 818 -10.92 -10.33 6.44
C THR A 818 -10.31 -10.02 7.82
N PRO A 819 -9.41 -10.85 8.38
CA PRO A 819 -8.78 -10.56 9.67
C PRO A 819 -8.02 -9.22 9.71
N LEU A 820 -7.42 -8.79 8.61
CA LEU A 820 -6.68 -7.52 8.57
C LEU A 820 -7.60 -6.30 8.67
N PHE A 821 -8.86 -6.43 8.22
CA PHE A 821 -9.83 -5.35 8.36
C PHE A 821 -10.17 -5.02 9.82
N ALA A 822 -10.05 -6.00 10.71
CA ALA A 822 -10.23 -5.77 12.14
C ALA A 822 -9.13 -4.89 12.75
N LEU A 823 -7.93 -4.89 12.15
CA LEU A 823 -6.78 -4.06 12.53
C LEU A 823 -6.81 -2.69 11.83
N ALA A 824 -7.40 -2.64 10.64
CA ALA A 824 -7.33 -1.49 9.77
C ALA A 824 -8.22 -0.33 10.26
N SER A 825 -7.69 0.87 10.22
CA SER A 825 -8.45 2.12 10.38
C SER A 825 -9.05 2.60 9.05
N GLY A 826 -8.49 2.17 7.92
CA GLY A 826 -8.95 2.46 6.56
C GLY A 826 -8.43 1.42 5.58
N VAL A 827 -8.97 1.39 4.36
CA VAL A 827 -8.57 0.46 3.31
C VAL A 827 -8.38 1.16 1.98
N VAL A 828 -7.28 0.85 1.31
CA VAL A 828 -6.97 1.32 -0.04
C VAL A 828 -6.57 0.11 -0.88
N THR A 829 -7.16 -0.05 -2.07
CA THR A 829 -6.74 -1.12 -3.00
C THR A 829 -6.52 -0.61 -4.42
N ASP A 830 -5.61 -1.27 -5.14
CA ASP A 830 -5.37 -0.98 -6.55
C ASP A 830 -6.53 -1.46 -7.43
N VAL A 831 -7.09 -2.62 -7.10
CA VAL A 831 -8.18 -3.26 -7.82
C VAL A 831 -9.38 -3.39 -6.90
N GLY A 832 -10.57 -3.15 -7.43
CA GLY A 832 -11.83 -3.33 -6.72
C GLY A 832 -12.84 -2.25 -7.07
N GLY A 833 -14.11 -2.59 -6.91
CA GLY A 833 -15.24 -1.71 -7.16
C GLY A 833 -16.18 -1.63 -5.95
N PRO A 834 -17.30 -0.92 -6.05
CA PRO A 834 -18.25 -0.75 -4.95
C PRO A 834 -18.84 -2.07 -4.43
N LEU A 835 -18.68 -3.14 -5.20
CA LEU A 835 -19.25 -4.46 -4.95
C LEU A 835 -18.18 -5.53 -4.72
N SER A 836 -16.89 -5.14 -4.67
CA SER A 836 -15.78 -6.05 -4.36
C SER A 836 -15.80 -6.47 -2.90
N HIS A 837 -15.09 -7.57 -2.59
CA HIS A 837 -14.92 -8.06 -1.22
C HIS A 837 -14.41 -6.95 -0.28
N SER A 838 -13.37 -6.22 -0.69
CA SER A 838 -12.81 -5.09 0.07
C SER A 838 -13.86 -4.06 0.47
N SER A 839 -14.75 -3.71 -0.48
CA SER A 839 -15.82 -2.74 -0.28
C SER A 839 -16.84 -3.20 0.75
N ILE A 840 -17.22 -4.47 0.67
CA ILE A 840 -18.23 -5.06 1.53
C ILE A 840 -17.71 -5.15 2.95
N VAL A 841 -16.54 -5.71 3.12
CA VAL A 841 -15.93 -5.90 4.44
C VAL A 841 -15.61 -4.54 5.08
N ALA A 842 -15.05 -3.58 4.35
CA ALA A 842 -14.81 -2.23 4.88
C ALA A 842 -16.09 -1.58 5.42
N ARG A 843 -17.22 -1.77 4.73
CA ARG A 843 -18.53 -1.27 5.20
C ARG A 843 -19.04 -2.01 6.43
N GLU A 844 -18.83 -3.31 6.52
CA GLU A 844 -19.19 -4.10 7.70
C GLU A 844 -18.37 -3.70 8.92
N TYR A 845 -17.10 -3.35 8.71
CA TYR A 845 -16.21 -2.85 9.75
C TYR A 845 -16.36 -1.34 9.99
N HIS A 846 -17.18 -0.64 9.21
CA HIS A 846 -17.38 0.81 9.27
C HIS A 846 -16.08 1.61 9.16
N ILE A 847 -15.15 1.13 8.35
CA ILE A 847 -13.88 1.80 8.06
C ILE A 847 -13.91 2.45 6.69
N PRO A 848 -13.36 3.67 6.53
CA PRO A 848 -13.28 4.35 5.25
C PRO A 848 -12.50 3.52 4.23
N ALA A 849 -12.99 3.48 2.98
CA ALA A 849 -12.32 2.72 1.93
C ALA A 849 -12.36 3.42 0.58
N VAL A 850 -11.20 3.44 -0.08
CA VAL A 850 -11.01 3.89 -1.45
C VAL A 850 -10.39 2.76 -2.26
N LEU A 851 -11.11 2.28 -3.26
CA LEU A 851 -10.72 1.11 -4.03
C LEU A 851 -10.51 1.46 -5.51
N GLY A 852 -9.84 0.56 -6.23
CA GLY A 852 -9.63 0.75 -7.67
C GLY A 852 -8.72 1.92 -8.00
N THR A 853 -7.76 2.23 -7.13
CA THR A 853 -6.81 3.33 -7.33
C THR A 853 -5.83 3.05 -8.46
N GLY A 854 -5.61 1.80 -8.80
CA GLY A 854 -4.72 1.33 -9.85
C GLY A 854 -3.23 1.28 -9.47
N PHE A 855 -2.80 2.06 -8.48
CA PHE A 855 -1.38 2.28 -8.20
C PHE A 855 -1.04 2.48 -6.71
N ALA A 856 -1.97 2.26 -5.80
CA ALA A 856 -1.72 2.54 -4.38
C ALA A 856 -0.55 1.74 -3.84
N THR A 857 -0.47 0.44 -4.14
CA THR A 857 0.65 -0.42 -3.68
C THR A 857 2.00 -0.04 -4.26
N ALA A 858 2.03 0.57 -5.44
CA ALA A 858 3.25 1.05 -6.08
C ALA A 858 3.67 2.47 -5.63
N ARG A 859 2.74 3.24 -5.07
CA ARG A 859 2.95 4.66 -4.72
C ARG A 859 3.03 4.93 -3.23
N LEU A 860 2.36 4.14 -2.43
CA LEU A 860 2.35 4.29 -0.99
C LEU A 860 3.44 3.41 -0.37
N LEU A 861 4.11 3.94 0.61
CA LEU A 861 5.12 3.20 1.37
C LEU A 861 4.54 2.81 2.73
N SER A 862 4.95 1.67 3.24
CA SER A 862 4.62 1.28 4.62
C SER A 862 5.16 2.35 5.59
N ASP A 863 4.38 2.63 6.63
CA ASP A 863 4.58 3.69 7.63
C ASP A 863 4.40 5.14 7.10
N GLN A 864 4.13 5.32 5.80
CA GLN A 864 3.76 6.62 5.25
C GLN A 864 2.39 7.04 5.80
N ARG A 865 2.30 8.28 6.30
CA ARG A 865 1.03 8.81 6.78
C ARG A 865 0.15 9.24 5.61
N ILE A 866 -1.07 8.71 5.55
CA ILE A 866 -2.03 9.01 4.50
C ILE A 866 -3.40 9.33 5.08
N THR A 867 -4.19 10.09 4.32
CA THR A 867 -5.60 10.36 4.64
C THR A 867 -6.49 9.71 3.60
N VAL A 868 -7.37 8.84 4.05
CA VAL A 868 -8.39 8.17 3.20
C VAL A 868 -9.71 8.90 3.37
N ASP A 869 -10.24 9.43 2.27
CA ASP A 869 -11.57 10.02 2.19
C ASP A 869 -12.48 9.06 1.42
N GLY A 870 -13.19 8.23 2.16
CA GLY A 870 -14.11 7.25 1.63
C GLY A 870 -15.41 7.85 1.08
N ASP A 871 -15.71 9.11 1.33
CA ASP A 871 -16.85 9.83 0.77
C ASP A 871 -16.52 10.43 -0.61
N ALA A 872 -15.32 11.02 -0.74
CA ALA A 872 -14.85 11.59 -2.00
C ALA A 872 -14.15 10.58 -2.92
N GLY A 873 -13.75 9.40 -2.40
CA GLY A 873 -12.98 8.40 -3.16
C GLY A 873 -11.55 8.85 -3.41
N THR A 874 -10.93 9.52 -2.44
CA THR A 874 -9.56 10.03 -2.57
C THR A 874 -8.66 9.56 -1.44
N VAL A 875 -7.38 9.38 -1.74
CA VAL A 875 -6.33 9.09 -0.77
C VAL A 875 -5.27 10.17 -0.89
N ALA A 876 -5.18 11.04 0.11
CA ALA A 876 -4.17 12.07 0.18
C ALA A 876 -2.93 11.51 0.90
N MET A 877 -1.79 11.64 0.27
CA MET A 877 -0.51 11.38 0.91
C MET A 877 -0.13 12.61 1.71
N GLU A 878 -0.01 12.48 3.03
CA GLU A 878 0.66 13.53 3.77
C GLU A 878 2.09 13.60 3.23
N ALA A 879 2.52 14.82 2.89
CA ALA A 879 3.93 15.02 2.58
C ALA A 879 4.70 14.43 3.77
N SER A 880 5.61 13.51 3.49
CA SER A 880 6.47 12.96 4.53
C SER A 880 6.99 14.15 5.32
N ARG A 881 6.68 14.21 6.60
CA ARG A 881 7.37 15.14 7.50
C ARG A 881 8.82 14.72 7.46
N ALA A 882 9.51 15.25 6.44
CA ALA A 882 10.93 15.03 6.23
C ALA A 882 11.73 15.70 7.34
#